data_fbfeff61d41d2f9b6eb8fc5194306b68
#
_entry.id   fbfeff61d41d2f9b6eb8fc5194306b68
#
_cell.length_a   1.000
_cell.length_b   1.000
_cell.length_c   1.000
_cell.angle_alpha   90.00
_cell.angle_beta   90.00
_cell.angle_gamma   90.00
#
_symmetry.space_group_name_H-M   'P 1'
#
loop_
_entity.id
_entity.type
_entity.pdbx_description
1 polymer ?
#
loop_
_entity_poly.entity_id
_entity_poly.type
_entity_poly.pdbx_seq_one_letter_code
_entity_poly.pdbx_strand_id
1 'polypeptide(L)'
;MKSLLFSHNHHLLSVKGCEAGLDVLAFEGDEALSQPFRYRIEFTSADHAISKEMMLMKAASLTLQAPVAQGFGINVQQPVRVIQGVVTGFERLSTSRDETHYALTLQPRQALLNRSHQNAIYQDQSVPQIVEKILRERHGLRGQDFLFSLTKTYPRREQVMQYGEDDLRFITRLLGEVGIWFRFTADTRLHIDVAEFCDSQQGYEKGLTLPSVPPSGQQSAGVDAVWEMACRHRVVEQQVSTRDYNYREATADMNAQVDVTRGETTTFGEAYHWGDNYLTAGNVHDRHPAPESGAFYARLRHERYLNGQTRMQAITSCPTLCPGQVLKVTGGEEVAGEFAHGVLVTAMHSHARRDADFAVEFAGIPDSPDVGYRPEPGARPVMAGTLPARVTSTRENDTYGHIDKHGRYRVNMLFDRARWETGFESLWVRQSRPYAGDTYGLHLPLLAGTEVAIGFEDGNPDRPYIAGVLHDSAHGDHVTIRNDKRNVLRTPANNKIRLDDERGKEHIKVSTEYGGKSQLNLGHLVDAEKQQRGDGFELRTDSWGAIRAQKGIFISADGQAKARGQVLAMEPAVSLLKGAVNQVTEWGSITQTHHNVIPDTGPLSALTTGTSDLKQPTLLMSAPQGIAAVTPETTLLHSGNGLYLQSLGEVNITTAQRCSLNASQAISLLAQQEGMRLVSAKGPLEVESHGEILSLTALKDITVQSTQGHLQLTAKNGITLGCGGAYIRLTPQGEVQIHGPGVISLKGQHDLQGPVSEAFPLPELPASVCKECLKKAQALAQGFVPREA
;
A
#
# COMPACT_ATOMS: atom_id res chain seq x y z
N MET A 1 -45.97 14.50 65.70
CA MET A 1 -44.81 14.54 66.59
C MET A 1 -44.07 13.27 66.41
N LYS A 2 -43.04 13.27 65.55
CA LYS A 2 -42.08 12.14 65.44
C LYS A 2 -41.24 12.22 66.72
N SER A 3 -41.28 11.20 67.56
CA SER A 3 -40.50 11.08 68.76
C SER A 3 -39.04 11.35 68.44
N LEU A 4 -38.41 12.27 69.12
CA LEU A 4 -36.98 12.44 69.23
C LEU A 4 -36.45 11.20 69.94
N LEU A 5 -36.28 10.07 69.15
CA LEU A 5 -35.55 8.92 69.60
C LEU A 5 -34.07 9.34 69.60
N PHE A 6 -33.48 9.45 70.75
CA PHE A 6 -32.05 9.52 70.97
C PHE A 6 -31.43 8.27 70.33
N SER A 7 -30.93 8.44 69.14
CA SER A 7 -30.21 7.35 68.50
C SER A 7 -28.84 7.26 69.17
N HIS A 8 -28.61 6.16 69.86
CA HIS A 8 -27.25 5.83 70.34
C HIS A 8 -26.32 5.46 69.21
N ASN A 9 -26.81 5.43 67.96
CA ASN A 9 -26.03 5.09 66.79
C ASN A 9 -25.34 6.34 66.29
N HIS A 10 -24.00 6.28 66.28
CA HIS A 10 -23.19 7.36 65.74
C HIS A 10 -23.30 7.50 64.22
N HIS A 11 -23.72 6.43 63.50
CA HIS A 11 -23.81 6.41 62.05
C HIS A 11 -25.04 5.64 61.58
N LEU A 12 -25.63 6.04 60.44
CA LEU A 12 -26.86 5.43 59.90
C LEU A 12 -26.57 4.73 58.59
N LEU A 13 -27.03 3.49 58.46
CA LEU A 13 -27.00 2.72 57.23
C LEU A 13 -28.42 2.57 56.68
N SER A 14 -28.61 2.91 55.41
CA SER A 14 -29.89 2.72 54.73
C SER A 14 -29.63 1.99 53.40
N VAL A 15 -30.43 0.96 53.13
CA VAL A 15 -30.39 0.19 51.88
C VAL A 15 -31.78 0.23 51.27
N LYS A 16 -31.87 0.65 50.02
CA LYS A 16 -33.15 0.81 49.32
C LYS A 16 -33.91 -0.51 49.19
N GLY A 17 -35.13 -0.52 49.73
CA GLY A 17 -35.99 -1.70 49.71
C GLY A 17 -35.69 -2.72 50.85
N CYS A 18 -34.82 -2.38 51.81
CA CYS A 18 -34.65 -3.10 53.05
C CYS A 18 -35.33 -2.34 54.18
N GLU A 19 -36.36 -2.93 54.77
CA GLU A 19 -37.13 -2.32 55.90
C GLU A 19 -36.60 -2.76 57.27
N ALA A 20 -35.66 -3.72 57.27
CA ALA A 20 -35.03 -4.20 58.50
C ALA A 20 -34.19 -3.09 59.15
N GLY A 21 -34.19 -3.06 60.47
CA GLY A 21 -33.29 -2.19 61.22
C GLY A 21 -31.86 -2.64 61.04
N LEU A 22 -31.02 -1.73 60.55
CA LEU A 22 -29.58 -1.97 60.30
C LEU A 22 -28.77 -1.12 61.27
N ASP A 23 -28.27 -1.75 62.33
CA ASP A 23 -27.55 -1.09 63.38
C ASP A 23 -26.03 -1.17 63.16
N VAL A 24 -25.41 -0.06 62.80
CA VAL A 24 -23.97 -0.01 62.42
C VAL A 24 -23.10 -0.25 63.63
N LEU A 25 -22.22 -1.24 63.55
CA LEU A 25 -21.23 -1.56 64.59
C LEU A 25 -19.87 -0.92 64.29
N ALA A 26 -19.42 -1.04 63.07
CA ALA A 26 -18.15 -0.52 62.63
C ALA A 26 -18.16 -0.27 61.11
N PHE A 27 -17.29 0.56 60.69
CA PHE A 27 -16.93 0.65 59.26
C PHE A 27 -15.49 1.02 59.05
N GLU A 28 -14.96 0.59 57.89
CA GLU A 28 -13.68 1.00 57.35
C GLU A 28 -13.93 1.48 55.91
N GLY A 29 -13.37 2.64 55.56
CA GLY A 29 -13.60 3.27 54.28
C GLY A 29 -12.31 3.79 53.64
N ASP A 30 -12.03 3.39 52.43
CA ASP A 30 -10.94 3.88 51.60
C ASP A 30 -11.49 4.80 50.51
N GLU A 31 -10.99 6.01 50.45
CA GLU A 31 -11.32 6.99 49.41
C GLU A 31 -10.00 7.57 48.83
N ALA A 32 -9.94 7.73 47.52
CA ALA A 32 -8.80 8.38 46.86
C ALA A 32 -9.24 9.08 45.58
N LEU A 33 -8.51 10.11 45.20
CA LEU A 33 -8.69 10.73 43.88
C LEU A 33 -8.41 9.71 42.79
N SER A 34 -9.27 9.69 41.78
CA SER A 34 -9.17 8.82 40.58
C SER A 34 -9.29 7.31 40.88
N GLN A 35 -9.94 6.98 41.98
CA GLN A 35 -10.26 5.60 42.37
C GLN A 35 -11.70 5.54 42.95
N PRO A 36 -12.46 4.50 42.68
CA PRO A 36 -13.73 4.26 43.35
C PRO A 36 -13.50 4.03 44.84
N PHE A 37 -14.29 4.72 45.69
CA PHE A 37 -14.25 4.46 47.11
C PHE A 37 -14.76 3.07 47.46
N ARG A 38 -14.37 2.59 48.65
CA ARG A 38 -14.83 1.31 49.19
C ARG A 38 -15.05 1.42 50.69
N TYR A 39 -16.26 1.18 51.12
CA TYR A 39 -16.64 1.10 52.56
C TYR A 39 -17.02 -0.34 52.86
N ARG A 40 -16.39 -0.94 53.86
CA ARG A 40 -16.83 -2.16 54.50
C ARG A 40 -17.58 -1.78 55.78
N ILE A 41 -18.85 -2.07 55.83
CA ILE A 41 -19.75 -1.67 56.94
C ILE A 41 -20.25 -2.91 57.64
N GLU A 42 -19.94 -3.05 58.93
CA GLU A 42 -20.44 -4.10 59.78
C GLU A 42 -21.65 -3.58 60.58
N PHE A 43 -22.70 -4.37 60.60
CA PHE A 43 -23.95 -4.02 61.25
C PHE A 43 -24.66 -5.24 61.82
N THR A 44 -25.51 -5.04 62.83
CA THR A 44 -26.42 -6.06 63.35
C THR A 44 -27.86 -5.76 62.94
N SER A 45 -28.66 -6.82 62.89
CA SER A 45 -30.10 -6.73 62.64
C SER A 45 -30.81 -7.83 63.35
N ALA A 46 -32.00 -7.53 63.94
CA ALA A 46 -32.90 -8.54 64.47
C ALA A 46 -33.52 -9.42 63.37
N ASP A 47 -33.48 -8.96 62.15
CA ASP A 47 -33.93 -9.78 61.02
C ASP A 47 -32.79 -10.78 60.54
N HIS A 48 -33.03 -12.03 60.85
CA HIS A 48 -32.16 -13.14 60.49
C HIS A 48 -32.27 -13.58 59.00
N ALA A 49 -33.28 -13.01 58.30
CA ALA A 49 -33.63 -13.45 56.94
C ALA A 49 -33.15 -12.46 55.85
N ILE A 50 -32.30 -11.48 56.19
CA ILE A 50 -31.72 -10.59 55.16
C ILE A 50 -30.97 -11.41 54.11
N SER A 51 -31.48 -11.39 52.88
CA SER A 51 -30.96 -12.14 51.77
C SER A 51 -30.04 -11.31 50.89
N LYS A 52 -29.25 -11.98 50.05
CA LYS A 52 -28.39 -11.31 49.05
C LYS A 52 -29.20 -10.49 48.03
N GLU A 53 -30.40 -10.94 47.68
CA GLU A 53 -31.28 -10.21 46.73
C GLU A 53 -31.82 -8.90 47.32
N MET A 54 -31.95 -8.83 48.67
CA MET A 54 -32.33 -7.58 49.36
C MET A 54 -31.17 -6.58 49.43
N MET A 55 -29.91 -7.06 49.32
CA MET A 55 -28.72 -6.24 49.54
C MET A 55 -27.97 -5.93 48.24
N LEU A 56 -27.57 -6.95 47.47
CA LEU A 56 -26.69 -6.78 46.31
C LEU A 56 -27.35 -5.91 45.23
N MET A 57 -26.56 -5.02 44.63
CA MET A 57 -27.00 -4.08 43.61
C MET A 57 -28.04 -3.06 44.04
N LYS A 58 -28.34 -2.97 45.35
CA LYS A 58 -29.26 -1.93 45.89
C LYS A 58 -28.48 -0.66 46.15
N ALA A 59 -29.13 0.47 45.87
CA ALA A 59 -28.64 1.78 46.31
C ALA A 59 -28.62 1.83 47.84
N ALA A 60 -27.53 2.29 48.39
CA ALA A 60 -27.37 2.39 49.84
C ALA A 60 -26.62 3.68 50.21
N SER A 61 -26.83 4.10 51.47
CA SER A 61 -26.13 5.26 52.04
C SER A 61 -25.60 4.96 53.42
N LEU A 62 -24.38 5.41 53.66
CA LEU A 62 -23.80 5.55 55.00
C LEU A 62 -23.82 7.03 55.38
N THR A 63 -24.55 7.36 56.43
CA THR A 63 -24.63 8.74 56.95
C THR A 63 -23.73 8.84 58.19
N LEU A 64 -22.69 9.64 58.08
CA LEU A 64 -21.84 9.99 59.19
C LEU A 64 -22.54 11.07 60.03
N GLN A 65 -22.57 10.84 61.34
CA GLN A 65 -23.17 11.77 62.30
C GLN A 65 -22.09 12.28 63.23
N ALA A 66 -22.21 13.54 63.62
CA ALA A 66 -21.36 14.14 64.64
C ALA A 66 -22.23 14.77 65.75
N PRO A 67 -21.76 14.77 66.98
CA PRO A 67 -22.46 15.41 68.09
C PRO A 67 -22.37 16.93 67.92
N VAL A 68 -23.54 17.58 67.88
CA VAL A 68 -23.67 19.04 67.87
C VAL A 68 -24.27 19.47 69.18
N ALA A 69 -23.58 20.34 69.93
CA ALA A 69 -24.06 20.90 71.22
C ALA A 69 -25.25 21.85 71.01
N GLN A 70 -26.40 21.50 71.51
CA GLN A 70 -27.61 22.35 71.47
C GLN A 70 -27.83 23.17 72.68
N GLY A 71 -26.85 23.38 73.57
CA GLY A 71 -27.00 24.10 74.88
C GLY A 71 -27.44 23.17 76.03
N PHE A 72 -27.25 23.59 77.26
CA PHE A 72 -27.52 22.80 78.44
C PHE A 72 -26.90 21.42 78.59
N GLY A 73 -25.76 21.21 77.87
CA GLY A 73 -25.02 19.94 77.93
C GLY A 73 -25.65 18.78 77.14
N ILE A 74 -26.61 19.07 76.26
CA ILE A 74 -27.27 18.07 75.41
C ILE A 74 -26.58 18.10 74.07
N ASN A 75 -25.93 16.99 73.70
CA ASN A 75 -25.40 16.76 72.36
C ASN A 75 -26.40 15.96 71.52
N VAL A 76 -26.76 16.50 70.34
CA VAL A 76 -27.66 15.82 69.40
C VAL A 76 -26.82 15.37 68.21
N GLN A 77 -26.91 14.10 67.81
CA GLN A 77 -26.28 13.57 66.63
C GLN A 77 -26.92 14.18 65.37
N GLN A 78 -26.15 14.85 64.55
CA GLN A 78 -26.62 15.43 63.28
C GLN A 78 -25.82 14.85 62.09
N PRO A 79 -26.52 14.61 60.96
CA PRO A 79 -25.88 14.19 59.73
C PRO A 79 -24.88 15.27 59.28
N VAL A 80 -23.61 14.89 59.11
CA VAL A 80 -22.54 15.79 58.66
C VAL A 80 -22.02 15.42 57.27
N ARG A 81 -22.06 14.13 56.93
CA ARG A 81 -21.68 13.65 55.60
C ARG A 81 -22.47 12.41 55.24
N VAL A 82 -22.82 12.30 53.95
CA VAL A 82 -23.52 11.13 53.40
C VAL A 82 -22.67 10.54 52.29
N ILE A 83 -22.36 9.27 52.41
CA ILE A 83 -21.69 8.46 51.36
C ILE A 83 -22.80 7.68 50.67
N GLN A 84 -23.01 7.97 49.38
CA GLN A 84 -24.01 7.29 48.55
C GLN A 84 -23.31 6.28 47.62
N GLY A 85 -23.93 5.14 47.40
CA GLY A 85 -23.37 4.15 46.47
C GLY A 85 -24.29 2.96 46.27
N VAL A 86 -23.68 1.87 45.85
CA VAL A 86 -24.36 0.58 45.63
C VAL A 86 -23.70 -0.52 46.46
N VAL A 87 -24.48 -1.45 46.95
CA VAL A 87 -23.97 -2.61 47.67
C VAL A 87 -23.35 -3.60 46.66
N THR A 88 -22.04 -3.77 46.74
CA THR A 88 -21.26 -4.66 45.83
C THR A 88 -20.86 -5.98 46.50
N GLY A 89 -20.92 -6.04 47.84
CA GLY A 89 -20.63 -7.23 48.61
C GLY A 89 -21.60 -7.34 49.80
N PHE A 90 -21.94 -8.55 50.20
CA PHE A 90 -22.78 -8.82 51.36
C PHE A 90 -22.35 -10.14 52.00
N GLU A 91 -22.21 -10.11 53.33
CA GLU A 91 -21.71 -11.24 54.11
C GLU A 91 -22.56 -11.39 55.37
N ARG A 92 -22.85 -12.63 55.79
CA ARG A 92 -23.33 -12.94 57.11
C ARG A 92 -22.15 -13.43 57.93
N LEU A 93 -21.79 -12.70 58.97
CA LEU A 93 -20.60 -12.99 59.79
C LEU A 93 -20.93 -13.97 60.92
N SER A 94 -21.99 -13.72 61.67
CA SER A 94 -22.41 -14.60 62.75
C SER A 94 -23.93 -14.40 63.03
N THR A 95 -24.53 -15.35 63.72
CA THR A 95 -25.93 -15.31 64.14
C THR A 95 -26.06 -15.72 65.57
N SER A 96 -26.74 -14.91 66.40
CA SER A 96 -27.16 -15.22 67.77
C SER A 96 -28.68 -15.49 67.79
N ARG A 97 -29.23 -15.70 68.93
CA ARG A 97 -30.63 -15.85 69.10
C ARG A 97 -31.44 -14.54 68.88
N ASP A 98 -30.81 -13.41 69.18
CA ASP A 98 -31.49 -12.10 69.24
C ASP A 98 -31.18 -11.26 67.99
N GLU A 99 -29.99 -11.42 67.38
CA GLU A 99 -29.57 -10.66 66.25
C GLU A 99 -28.56 -11.44 65.36
N THR A 100 -28.46 -11.01 64.11
CA THR A 100 -27.43 -11.51 63.18
C THR A 100 -26.47 -10.36 62.84
N HIS A 101 -25.20 -10.67 62.87
CA HIS A 101 -24.09 -9.80 62.46
C HIS A 101 -23.81 -9.95 60.99
N TYR A 102 -23.88 -8.87 60.26
CA TYR A 102 -23.68 -8.79 58.83
C TYR A 102 -22.54 -7.82 58.48
N ALA A 103 -22.01 -7.96 57.29
CA ALA A 103 -21.16 -6.95 56.67
C ALA A 103 -21.62 -6.70 55.23
N LEU A 104 -21.52 -5.47 54.80
CA LEU A 104 -21.71 -5.12 53.41
C LEU A 104 -20.54 -4.27 52.90
N THR A 105 -20.34 -4.31 51.57
CA THR A 105 -19.43 -3.44 50.89
C THR A 105 -20.21 -2.40 50.08
N LEU A 106 -19.99 -1.12 50.37
CA LEU A 106 -20.58 0.02 49.68
C LEU A 106 -19.54 0.64 48.77
N GLN A 107 -19.84 0.77 47.49
CA GLN A 107 -18.97 1.38 46.47
C GLN A 107 -19.78 2.29 45.55
N PRO A 108 -19.17 3.24 44.84
CA PRO A 108 -19.87 3.99 43.83
C PRO A 108 -20.28 3.06 42.68
N ARG A 109 -21.34 3.42 41.95
CA ARG A 109 -21.78 2.61 40.79
C ARG A 109 -20.70 2.45 39.74
N GLN A 110 -19.81 3.40 39.60
CA GLN A 110 -18.64 3.31 38.70
C GLN A 110 -17.73 2.10 39.02
N ALA A 111 -17.69 1.62 40.29
CA ALA A 111 -16.93 0.43 40.64
C ALA A 111 -17.42 -0.83 39.91
N LEU A 112 -18.69 -0.90 39.54
CA LEU A 112 -19.26 -2.04 38.80
C LEU A 112 -18.71 -2.18 37.39
N LEU A 113 -18.13 -1.13 36.82
CA LEU A 113 -17.52 -1.13 35.51
C LEU A 113 -16.33 -2.12 35.41
N ASN A 114 -15.74 -2.50 36.54
CA ASN A 114 -14.71 -3.53 36.59
C ASN A 114 -15.24 -4.95 36.27
N ARG A 115 -16.56 -5.12 36.18
CA ARG A 115 -17.20 -6.40 35.78
C ARG A 115 -17.47 -6.48 34.27
N SER A 116 -17.24 -5.41 33.54
CA SER A 116 -17.45 -5.30 32.09
C SER A 116 -16.11 -5.35 31.37
N HIS A 117 -15.66 -6.57 31.01
CA HIS A 117 -14.45 -6.76 30.18
C HIS A 117 -14.82 -6.65 28.70
N GLN A 118 -14.14 -5.79 27.96
CA GLN A 118 -14.48 -5.50 26.57
C GLN A 118 -13.25 -5.43 25.67
N ASN A 119 -13.52 -5.63 24.38
CA ASN A 119 -12.66 -5.24 23.29
C ASN A 119 -13.48 -4.35 22.36
N ALA A 120 -13.04 -3.14 22.12
CA ALA A 120 -13.78 -2.16 21.33
C ALA A 120 -12.85 -1.14 20.68
N ILE A 121 -13.33 -0.55 19.60
CA ILE A 121 -12.64 0.51 18.88
C ILE A 121 -13.46 1.80 18.96
N TYR A 122 -12.79 2.89 19.24
CA TYR A 122 -13.36 4.24 19.26
C TYR A 122 -12.63 5.07 18.24
N GLN A 123 -13.34 5.71 17.31
CA GLN A 123 -12.75 6.51 16.24
C GLN A 123 -13.26 7.94 16.32
N ASP A 124 -12.38 8.90 16.02
CA ASP A 124 -12.67 10.34 15.95
C ASP A 124 -13.37 10.88 17.21
N GLN A 125 -12.88 10.47 18.37
CA GLN A 125 -13.42 10.86 19.67
C GLN A 125 -12.30 11.33 20.60
N SER A 126 -12.58 12.36 21.38
CA SER A 126 -11.70 12.79 22.48
C SER A 126 -11.84 11.87 23.69
N VAL A 127 -10.85 11.87 24.58
CA VAL A 127 -10.88 11.06 25.80
C VAL A 127 -12.16 11.30 26.62
N PRO A 128 -12.60 12.54 26.90
CA PRO A 128 -13.88 12.77 27.60
C PRO A 128 -15.08 12.19 26.85
N GLN A 129 -15.12 12.29 25.51
CA GLN A 129 -16.22 11.72 24.71
C GLN A 129 -16.27 10.20 24.78
N ILE A 130 -15.12 9.51 24.76
CA ILE A 130 -15.06 8.05 24.92
C ILE A 130 -15.57 7.64 26.29
N VAL A 131 -15.11 8.33 27.35
CA VAL A 131 -15.55 8.07 28.73
C VAL A 131 -17.05 8.29 28.87
N GLU A 132 -17.55 9.42 28.41
CA GLU A 132 -18.99 9.71 28.45
C GLU A 132 -19.81 8.66 27.68
N LYS A 133 -19.37 8.26 26.52
CA LYS A 133 -20.01 7.22 25.69
C LYS A 133 -20.12 5.89 26.46
N ILE A 134 -19.04 5.46 27.10
CA ILE A 134 -19.05 4.21 27.89
C ILE A 134 -20.01 4.31 29.05
N LEU A 135 -19.95 5.41 29.82
CA LEU A 135 -20.82 5.63 30.99
C LEU A 135 -22.32 5.64 30.59
N ARG A 136 -22.66 6.31 29.49
CA ARG A 136 -24.05 6.44 29.02
C ARG A 136 -24.56 5.18 28.31
N GLU A 137 -23.86 4.80 27.24
CA GLU A 137 -24.41 3.79 26.32
C GLU A 137 -24.24 2.36 26.84
N ARG A 138 -23.15 2.08 27.56
CA ARG A 138 -22.85 0.73 28.04
C ARG A 138 -23.36 0.50 29.45
N HIS A 139 -23.28 1.51 30.30
CA HIS A 139 -23.65 1.40 31.71
C HIS A 139 -24.94 2.15 32.12
N GLY A 140 -25.56 2.87 31.19
CA GLY A 140 -26.82 3.53 31.39
C GLY A 140 -26.79 4.68 32.42
N LEU A 141 -25.60 5.21 32.74
CA LEU A 141 -25.45 6.37 33.62
C LEU A 141 -25.97 7.62 32.91
N ARG A 142 -26.64 8.47 33.67
CA ARG A 142 -27.30 9.68 33.19
C ARG A 142 -26.46 10.92 33.52
N GLY A 143 -26.81 12.07 32.98
CA GLY A 143 -26.14 13.33 33.29
C GLY A 143 -26.16 13.79 34.74
N GLN A 144 -26.99 13.18 35.57
CA GLN A 144 -27.03 13.40 37.04
C GLN A 144 -26.01 12.54 37.79
N ASP A 145 -25.49 11.47 37.13
CA ASP A 145 -24.63 10.48 37.78
C ASP A 145 -23.14 10.83 37.60
N PHE A 146 -22.84 11.77 36.71
CA PHE A 146 -21.47 12.23 36.49
C PHE A 146 -21.45 13.64 35.89
N LEU A 147 -20.35 14.36 36.13
CA LEU A 147 -20.12 15.73 35.67
C LEU A 147 -18.67 15.88 35.16
N PHE A 148 -18.52 16.50 34.00
CA PHE A 148 -17.23 16.95 33.51
C PHE A 148 -17.03 18.44 33.78
N SER A 149 -16.12 18.77 34.70
CA SER A 149 -15.70 20.12 35.05
C SER A 149 -14.30 20.38 34.45
N LEU A 150 -14.24 20.40 33.13
CA LEU A 150 -12.98 20.52 32.39
C LEU A 150 -12.75 21.96 31.95
N THR A 151 -11.50 22.41 32.08
CA THR A 151 -11.04 23.74 31.61
C THR A 151 -10.41 23.71 30.25
N LYS A 152 -9.98 22.53 29.77
CA LYS A 152 -9.32 22.32 28.48
C LYS A 152 -10.24 21.65 27.48
N THR A 153 -9.98 21.91 26.19
CA THR A 153 -10.62 21.20 25.09
C THR A 153 -9.64 20.12 24.57
N TYR A 154 -10.03 18.86 24.69
CA TYR A 154 -9.21 17.73 24.26
C TYR A 154 -9.41 17.41 22.79
N PRO A 155 -8.33 17.14 22.03
CA PRO A 155 -8.44 16.80 20.63
C PRO A 155 -9.12 15.43 20.45
N ARG A 156 -9.67 15.23 19.26
CA ARG A 156 -10.17 13.91 18.87
C ARG A 156 -9.00 13.04 18.44
N ARG A 157 -8.94 11.85 18.99
CA ARG A 157 -7.99 10.82 18.58
C ARG A 157 -8.54 10.07 17.36
N GLU A 158 -7.69 9.78 16.38
CA GLU A 158 -8.14 9.02 15.20
C GLU A 158 -8.71 7.67 15.59
N GLN A 159 -8.07 6.97 16.51
CA GLN A 159 -8.53 5.71 17.06
C GLN A 159 -7.98 5.51 18.47
N VAL A 160 -8.80 4.94 19.32
CA VAL A 160 -8.42 4.40 20.63
C VAL A 160 -8.97 2.98 20.73
N MET A 161 -8.12 2.05 21.13
CA MET A 161 -8.51 0.65 21.27
C MET A 161 -8.56 0.24 22.73
N GLN A 162 -9.70 -0.28 23.16
CA GLN A 162 -9.85 -1.05 24.40
C GLN A 162 -9.57 -2.51 24.06
N TYR A 163 -8.57 -3.11 24.68
CA TYR A 163 -8.22 -4.51 24.42
C TYR A 163 -7.90 -5.27 25.70
N GLY A 164 -8.73 -6.25 26.05
CA GLY A 164 -8.55 -7.08 27.23
C GLY A 164 -8.66 -6.34 28.56
N GLU A 165 -9.26 -5.15 28.58
CA GLU A 165 -9.44 -4.32 29.74
C GLU A 165 -10.91 -4.32 30.20
N ASP A 166 -11.14 -4.29 31.52
CA ASP A 166 -12.45 -3.90 32.03
C ASP A 166 -12.68 -2.40 31.80
N ASP A 167 -13.95 -1.99 31.79
CA ASP A 167 -14.32 -0.62 31.48
C ASP A 167 -13.79 0.39 32.51
N LEU A 168 -13.71 0.02 33.78
CA LEU A 168 -13.16 0.88 34.82
C LEU A 168 -11.68 1.16 34.57
N ARG A 169 -10.91 0.12 34.35
CA ARG A 169 -9.47 0.21 34.07
C ARG A 169 -9.22 1.02 32.80
N PHE A 170 -9.98 0.77 31.75
CA PHE A 170 -9.86 1.50 30.49
C PHE A 170 -10.14 3.01 30.67
N ILE A 171 -11.25 3.38 31.33
CA ILE A 171 -11.61 4.77 31.60
C ILE A 171 -10.53 5.44 32.48
N THR A 172 -10.12 4.79 33.56
CA THR A 172 -9.12 5.34 34.49
C THR A 172 -7.78 5.55 33.79
N ARG A 173 -7.37 4.61 32.92
CA ARG A 173 -6.16 4.74 32.10
C ARG A 173 -6.24 5.94 31.15
N LEU A 174 -7.31 6.06 30.38
CA LEU A 174 -7.48 7.17 29.44
C LEU A 174 -7.49 8.54 30.14
N LEU A 175 -8.22 8.65 31.24
CA LEU A 175 -8.26 9.88 32.05
C LEU A 175 -6.88 10.20 32.60
N GLY A 176 -6.19 9.20 33.15
CA GLY A 176 -4.82 9.35 33.67
C GLY A 176 -3.83 9.75 32.57
N GLU A 177 -3.92 9.19 31.34
CA GLU A 177 -3.06 9.58 30.21
C GLU A 177 -3.08 11.08 29.96
N VAL A 178 -4.27 11.71 30.04
CA VAL A 178 -4.45 13.15 29.77
C VAL A 178 -4.54 14.01 31.03
N GLY A 179 -4.30 13.41 32.21
CA GLY A 179 -4.24 14.12 33.48
C GLY A 179 -5.57 14.59 34.05
N ILE A 180 -6.67 13.99 33.63
CA ILE A 180 -8.01 14.19 34.21
C ILE A 180 -8.10 13.30 35.44
N TRP A 181 -8.42 13.93 36.57
CA TRP A 181 -8.66 13.23 37.81
C TRP A 181 -10.16 13.26 38.14
N PHE A 182 -10.63 12.38 39.01
CA PHE A 182 -12.03 12.36 39.44
C PHE A 182 -12.15 12.09 40.94
N ARG A 183 -13.30 12.53 41.49
CA ARG A 183 -13.75 12.25 42.83
C ARG A 183 -15.22 11.86 42.85
N PHE A 184 -15.71 11.39 44.00
CA PHE A 184 -17.11 11.08 44.20
C PHE A 184 -17.74 12.04 45.20
N THR A 185 -18.89 12.57 44.82
CA THR A 185 -19.74 13.37 45.67
C THR A 185 -21.13 12.70 45.84
N ALA A 186 -21.92 13.13 46.81
CA ALA A 186 -23.25 12.59 47.01
C ALA A 186 -24.33 13.65 46.69
N ASP A 187 -25.24 13.32 45.78
CA ASP A 187 -26.49 14.09 45.67
C ASP A 187 -27.52 13.50 46.66
N THR A 188 -27.64 14.14 47.81
CA THR A 188 -28.53 13.70 48.88
C THR A 188 -30.01 13.84 48.51
N ARG A 189 -30.37 14.68 47.57
CA ARG A 189 -31.73 14.87 47.07
C ARG A 189 -32.17 13.72 46.19
N LEU A 190 -31.27 13.24 45.31
CA LEU A 190 -31.52 12.13 44.38
C LEU A 190 -31.11 10.78 44.97
N HIS A 191 -30.40 10.80 46.10
CA HIS A 191 -29.84 9.61 46.75
C HIS A 191 -28.90 8.81 45.80
N ILE A 192 -27.99 9.51 45.16
CA ILE A 192 -27.03 8.92 44.22
C ILE A 192 -25.59 9.38 44.48
N ASP A 193 -24.66 8.55 44.11
CA ASP A 193 -23.25 8.90 43.95
C ASP A 193 -23.05 9.64 42.63
N VAL A 194 -22.23 10.69 42.62
CA VAL A 194 -21.90 11.49 41.44
C VAL A 194 -20.39 11.48 41.24
N ALA A 195 -19.94 11.04 40.04
CA ALA A 195 -18.55 11.12 39.68
C ALA A 195 -18.24 12.49 39.03
N GLU A 196 -17.32 13.24 39.62
CA GLU A 196 -16.85 14.54 39.11
C GLU A 196 -15.48 14.41 38.48
N PHE A 197 -15.38 14.72 37.16
CA PHE A 197 -14.13 14.66 36.38
C PHE A 197 -13.57 16.07 36.19
N CYS A 198 -12.33 16.29 36.62
CA CYS A 198 -11.66 17.59 36.62
C CYS A 198 -10.27 17.50 36.00
N ASP A 199 -9.79 18.58 35.39
CA ASP A 199 -8.47 18.65 34.75
C ASP A 199 -7.56 19.77 35.29
N SER A 200 -8.05 20.50 36.26
CA SER A 200 -7.36 21.66 36.85
C SER A 200 -7.62 21.79 38.36
N GLN A 201 -6.85 22.68 38.99
CA GLN A 201 -6.97 23.01 40.40
C GLN A 201 -8.29 23.77 40.74
N GLN A 202 -9.02 24.26 39.72
CA GLN A 202 -10.31 24.88 39.90
C GLN A 202 -11.37 23.89 40.41
N GLY A 203 -11.14 22.60 40.17
CA GLY A 203 -11.99 21.52 40.72
C GLY A 203 -11.73 21.21 42.20
N TYR A 204 -10.74 21.82 42.84
CA TYR A 204 -10.48 21.59 44.28
C TYR A 204 -11.51 22.34 45.11
N GLU A 205 -11.99 21.70 46.16
CA GLU A 205 -12.90 22.27 47.10
C GLU A 205 -12.10 22.96 48.21
N LYS A 206 -12.21 24.29 48.30
CA LYS A 206 -11.44 25.11 49.24
C LYS A 206 -12.33 25.56 50.39
N GLY A 207 -11.73 25.89 51.53
CA GLY A 207 -12.40 26.51 52.67
C GLY A 207 -12.41 25.68 53.95
N LEU A 208 -12.01 24.40 53.90
CA LEU A 208 -11.89 23.62 55.12
C LEU A 208 -10.62 24.06 55.90
N THR A 209 -10.83 24.43 57.18
CA THR A 209 -9.75 24.83 58.06
C THR A 209 -9.85 24.09 59.38
N LEU A 210 -8.78 23.43 59.80
CA LEU A 210 -8.76 22.69 61.06
C LEU A 210 -7.52 23.08 61.87
N PRO A 211 -7.66 23.16 63.23
CA PRO A 211 -6.49 23.40 64.09
C PRO A 211 -5.60 22.15 64.20
N SER A 212 -4.30 22.37 64.36
CA SER A 212 -3.37 21.34 64.82
C SER A 212 -3.46 21.20 66.32
N VAL A 213 -3.65 19.96 66.79
CA VAL A 213 -3.67 19.62 68.21
C VAL A 213 -2.60 18.55 68.47
N PRO A 214 -1.57 18.82 69.25
CA PRO A 214 -0.54 17.82 69.56
C PRO A 214 -1.15 16.66 70.36
N PRO A 215 -0.59 15.41 70.22
CA PRO A 215 -1.15 14.22 70.87
C PRO A 215 -0.91 14.15 72.38
N SER A 216 -1.09 15.24 73.12
CA SER A 216 -0.81 15.35 74.54
C SER A 216 -1.99 14.93 75.45
N GLY A 217 -2.97 14.19 74.94
CA GLY A 217 -4.02 13.59 75.76
C GLY A 217 -5.09 14.56 76.30
N GLN A 218 -5.11 15.83 75.93
CA GLN A 218 -6.22 16.73 76.17
C GLN A 218 -7.19 16.69 74.97
N GLN A 219 -8.40 16.26 75.24
CA GLN A 219 -9.50 16.29 74.29
C GLN A 219 -9.62 17.68 73.65
N SER A 220 -9.66 17.76 72.40
CA SER A 220 -10.11 18.95 71.67
C SER A 220 -11.58 19.21 72.06
N ALA A 221 -11.86 20.07 72.90
CA ALA A 221 -13.17 20.42 73.47
C ALA A 221 -14.33 20.49 72.46
N GLY A 222 -14.59 19.41 71.71
CA GLY A 222 -15.63 19.28 70.69
C GLY A 222 -15.36 19.96 69.35
N VAL A 223 -14.06 20.29 69.06
CA VAL A 223 -13.66 20.87 67.79
C VAL A 223 -12.82 19.83 67.02
N ASP A 224 -13.17 19.61 65.77
CA ASP A 224 -12.38 18.74 64.88
C ASP A 224 -10.96 19.29 64.73
N ALA A 225 -9.97 18.41 64.76
CA ALA A 225 -8.58 18.77 64.74
C ALA A 225 -7.70 17.81 63.90
N VAL A 226 -6.45 18.20 63.64
CA VAL A 226 -5.46 17.40 62.94
C VAL A 226 -4.31 17.10 63.91
N TRP A 227 -3.83 15.87 63.92
CA TRP A 227 -2.69 15.44 64.72
C TRP A 227 -1.82 14.42 63.97
N GLU A 228 -0.67 14.05 64.54
CA GLU A 228 0.25 13.07 63.95
C GLU A 228 0.69 13.44 62.50
N MET A 229 0.99 14.72 62.28
CA MET A 229 1.39 15.21 60.97
C MET A 229 2.82 14.78 60.66
N ALA A 230 2.97 13.99 59.57
CA ALA A 230 4.24 13.55 59.05
C ALA A 230 4.45 14.08 57.63
N CYS A 231 5.54 14.85 57.43
CA CYS A 231 5.92 15.31 56.12
C CYS A 231 7.04 14.43 55.55
N ARG A 232 6.87 14.01 54.35
CA ARG A 232 7.89 13.19 53.63
C ARG A 232 8.35 13.91 52.38
N HIS A 233 9.67 14.07 52.22
CA HIS A 233 10.30 14.63 51.05
C HIS A 233 11.18 13.58 50.36
N ARG A 234 11.14 13.59 49.04
CA ARG A 234 11.95 12.69 48.20
C ARG A 234 12.56 13.48 47.05
N VAL A 235 13.74 13.07 46.61
CA VAL A 235 14.28 13.55 45.35
C VAL A 235 13.47 12.92 44.20
N VAL A 236 13.05 13.77 43.30
CA VAL A 236 12.35 13.35 42.08
C VAL A 236 13.05 13.92 40.85
N GLU A 237 12.62 13.54 39.69
CA GLU A 237 13.17 13.96 38.40
C GLU A 237 13.10 15.48 38.24
N GLN A 238 14.20 16.08 37.77
CA GLN A 238 14.29 17.53 37.55
C GLN A 238 13.63 17.97 36.25
N GLN A 239 13.71 17.14 35.25
CA GLN A 239 13.12 17.42 33.93
C GLN A 239 12.58 16.17 33.29
N VAL A 240 11.61 16.35 32.42
CA VAL A 240 11.04 15.28 31.62
C VAL A 240 11.20 15.60 30.14
N SER A 241 11.76 14.65 29.41
CA SER A 241 11.82 14.68 27.96
C SER A 241 10.89 13.61 27.38
N THR A 242 10.20 13.96 26.31
CA THR A 242 9.43 12.99 25.52
C THR A 242 9.75 13.15 24.06
N ARG A 243 9.72 12.05 23.34
CA ARG A 243 9.87 12.02 21.89
C ARG A 243 8.88 11.06 21.28
N ASP A 244 8.42 11.40 20.08
CA ASP A 244 7.56 10.51 19.29
C ASP A 244 7.96 10.54 17.82
N TYR A 245 7.35 9.69 17.04
CA TYR A 245 7.50 9.65 15.60
C TYR A 245 6.12 9.71 14.94
N ASN A 246 5.90 10.76 14.16
CA ASN A 246 4.71 10.89 13.32
C ASN A 246 5.08 10.64 11.85
N TYR A 247 4.71 9.48 11.32
CA TYR A 247 5.01 9.13 9.93
C TYR A 247 4.34 10.05 8.89
N ARG A 248 3.34 10.86 9.29
CA ARG A 248 2.67 11.82 8.41
C ARG A 248 3.53 13.06 8.19
N GLU A 249 4.42 13.33 9.13
CA GLU A 249 5.40 14.42 9.14
C GLU A 249 6.76 13.88 9.57
N ALA A 250 7.29 12.92 8.80
CA ALA A 250 8.45 12.10 9.18
C ALA A 250 9.74 12.89 9.48
N THR A 251 9.82 14.14 9.02
CA THR A 251 10.96 15.05 9.24
C THR A 251 10.72 16.05 10.35
N ALA A 252 9.53 16.07 10.97
CA ALA A 252 9.24 16.98 12.08
C ALA A 252 10.06 16.61 13.32
N ASP A 253 10.59 17.63 14.01
CA ASP A 253 11.19 17.42 15.34
C ASP A 253 10.07 17.25 16.36
N MET A 254 9.96 16.02 16.86
CA MET A 254 8.94 15.61 17.81
C MET A 254 9.50 15.54 19.24
N ASN A 255 10.56 16.26 19.57
CA ASN A 255 11.09 16.34 20.91
C ASN A 255 10.36 17.41 21.72
N ALA A 256 10.10 17.12 22.99
CA ALA A 256 9.65 18.09 23.97
C ALA A 256 10.33 17.83 25.31
N GLN A 257 10.89 18.87 25.90
CA GLN A 257 11.56 18.83 27.20
C GLN A 257 11.00 19.91 28.09
N VAL A 258 10.60 19.54 29.31
CA VAL A 258 9.98 20.44 30.25
C VAL A 258 10.60 20.29 31.63
N ASP A 259 10.96 21.42 32.25
CA ASP A 259 11.23 21.57 33.66
C ASP A 259 10.23 22.56 34.26
N VAL A 260 9.25 22.05 35.03
CA VAL A 260 8.22 22.87 35.71
C VAL A 260 8.80 23.69 36.84
N THR A 261 9.83 23.17 37.51
CA THR A 261 10.44 23.78 38.70
C THR A 261 11.53 24.82 38.37
N ARG A 262 11.93 24.88 37.09
CA ARG A 262 12.95 25.81 36.58
C ARG A 262 14.30 25.76 37.30
N GLY A 263 14.76 24.55 37.56
CA GLY A 263 16.10 24.33 38.16
C GLY A 263 16.11 24.32 39.69
N GLU A 264 15.02 23.87 40.31
CA GLU A 264 15.00 23.66 41.77
C GLU A 264 16.09 22.64 42.19
N THR A 265 16.81 22.97 43.28
CA THR A 265 17.97 22.18 43.72
C THR A 265 17.62 20.86 44.41
N THR A 266 16.33 20.64 44.72
CA THR A 266 15.83 19.44 45.40
C THR A 266 15.36 18.34 44.41
N THR A 267 15.55 18.59 43.12
CA THR A 267 15.27 17.64 42.05
C THR A 267 16.57 17.20 41.33
N PHE A 268 16.59 16.04 40.67
CA PHE A 268 17.77 15.55 39.99
C PHE A 268 17.41 14.65 38.80
N GLY A 269 18.23 14.76 37.75
CA GLY A 269 18.17 13.85 36.59
C GLY A 269 17.07 14.17 35.58
N GLU A 270 17.01 13.36 34.55
CA GLU A 270 16.09 13.45 33.46
C GLU A 270 15.30 12.14 33.32
N ALA A 271 13.97 12.25 33.17
CA ALA A 271 13.12 11.13 32.75
C ALA A 271 12.81 11.27 31.26
N TYR A 272 13.36 10.37 30.44
CA TYR A 272 13.07 10.31 29.03
C TYR A 272 11.96 9.29 28.72
N HIS A 273 10.97 9.72 27.94
CA HIS A 273 9.83 8.91 27.51
C HIS A 273 9.71 8.87 26.01
N TRP A 274 9.33 7.72 25.48
CA TRP A 274 9.13 7.48 24.06
C TRP A 274 7.72 6.98 23.75
N GLY A 275 7.14 7.44 22.62
CA GLY A 275 5.95 6.81 22.03
C GLY A 275 4.63 7.16 22.70
N ASP A 276 4.38 8.42 23.05
CA ASP A 276 3.12 8.88 23.65
C ASP A 276 1.96 9.03 22.64
N ASN A 277 2.24 8.88 21.35
CA ASN A 277 1.28 9.00 20.26
C ASN A 277 0.71 10.41 20.07
N TYR A 278 1.54 11.44 20.26
CA TYR A 278 1.15 12.82 19.94
C TYR A 278 1.46 13.18 18.49
N LEU A 279 0.72 14.15 17.96
CA LEU A 279 0.85 14.56 16.56
C LEU A 279 1.75 15.80 16.40
N THR A 280 1.96 16.56 17.47
CA THR A 280 2.79 17.78 17.47
C THR A 280 3.60 17.88 18.74
N ALA A 281 4.83 18.41 18.66
CA ALA A 281 5.67 18.63 19.84
C ALA A 281 5.06 19.68 20.80
N GLY A 282 4.36 20.67 20.28
CA GLY A 282 3.83 21.77 21.08
C GLY A 282 4.91 22.78 21.53
N ASN A 283 4.50 23.78 22.32
CA ASN A 283 5.42 24.79 22.84
C ASN A 283 5.81 24.44 24.30
N VAL A 284 7.07 24.06 24.49
CA VAL A 284 7.63 23.68 25.80
C VAL A 284 7.72 24.85 26.78
N HIS A 285 7.68 26.10 26.33
CA HIS A 285 7.71 27.30 27.18
C HIS A 285 6.33 27.75 27.64
N ASP A 286 5.27 27.13 27.09
CA ASP A 286 3.90 27.45 27.50
C ASP A 286 3.59 26.82 28.87
N ARG A 287 3.02 27.61 29.76
CA ARG A 287 2.51 27.13 31.05
C ARG A 287 1.28 26.22 30.89
N HIS A 288 0.54 26.39 29.81
CA HIS A 288 -0.66 25.65 29.48
C HIS A 288 -0.59 25.09 28.04
N PRO A 289 0.35 24.15 27.78
CA PRO A 289 0.54 23.62 26.44
C PRO A 289 -0.75 22.97 25.91
N ALA A 290 -0.89 22.98 24.59
CA ALA A 290 -2.05 22.38 23.93
C ALA A 290 -2.21 20.91 24.37
N PRO A 291 -3.42 20.50 24.81
CA PRO A 291 -3.66 19.13 25.23
C PRO A 291 -3.20 18.09 24.20
N GLU A 292 -2.60 17.03 24.68
CA GLU A 292 -2.06 15.91 23.90
C GLU A 292 -0.93 16.29 22.94
N SER A 293 -0.24 17.42 23.15
CA SER A 293 1.07 17.70 22.53
C SER A 293 2.22 17.08 23.32
N GLY A 294 3.41 16.98 22.71
CA GLY A 294 4.60 16.51 23.42
C GLY A 294 4.93 17.33 24.68
N ALA A 295 4.84 18.66 24.59
CA ALA A 295 5.02 19.56 25.72
C ALA A 295 3.96 19.32 26.83
N PHE A 296 2.72 19.02 26.44
CA PHE A 296 1.67 18.66 27.39
C PHE A 296 2.00 17.37 28.14
N TYR A 297 2.40 16.32 27.43
CA TYR A 297 2.75 15.04 28.08
C TYR A 297 3.99 15.15 28.96
N ALA A 298 5.03 15.86 28.48
CA ALA A 298 6.21 16.10 29.28
C ALA A 298 5.89 16.83 30.59
N ARG A 299 5.10 17.91 30.50
CA ARG A 299 4.66 18.68 31.68
C ARG A 299 3.81 17.82 32.64
N LEU A 300 2.83 17.09 32.11
CA LEU A 300 1.97 16.24 32.89
C LEU A 300 2.74 15.17 33.69
N ARG A 301 3.74 14.57 33.08
CA ARG A 301 4.64 13.59 33.73
C ARG A 301 5.51 14.25 34.79
N HIS A 302 6.02 15.43 34.50
CA HIS A 302 6.83 16.14 35.49
C HIS A 302 5.97 16.52 36.70
N GLU A 303 4.75 17.00 36.51
CA GLU A 303 3.81 17.27 37.61
C GLU A 303 3.52 15.99 38.43
N ARG A 304 3.41 14.80 37.81
CA ARG A 304 3.29 13.53 38.56
C ARG A 304 4.50 13.22 39.42
N TYR A 305 5.72 13.39 38.90
CA TYR A 305 6.91 13.22 39.72
C TYR A 305 6.92 14.19 40.90
N LEU A 306 6.58 15.45 40.65
CA LEU A 306 6.49 16.48 41.71
C LEU A 306 5.40 16.17 42.73
N ASN A 307 4.27 15.55 42.36
CA ASN A 307 3.27 15.06 43.31
C ASN A 307 3.84 13.96 44.24
N GLY A 308 4.92 13.31 43.86
CA GLY A 308 5.67 12.35 44.68
C GLY A 308 6.76 12.96 45.58
N GLN A 309 7.15 14.22 45.31
CA GLN A 309 8.29 14.87 45.99
C GLN A 309 7.97 15.19 47.46
N THR A 310 6.84 15.84 47.69
CA THR A 310 6.43 16.26 49.03
C THR A 310 5.03 15.74 49.32
N ARG A 311 4.92 14.98 50.42
CA ARG A 311 3.61 14.43 50.85
C ARG A 311 3.43 14.61 52.36
N MET A 312 2.23 14.92 52.76
CA MET A 312 1.78 14.90 54.14
C MET A 312 0.92 13.68 54.41
N GLN A 313 1.07 13.08 55.58
CA GLN A 313 0.19 12.11 56.19
C GLN A 313 -0.16 12.66 57.58
N ALA A 314 -1.43 12.57 57.92
CA ALA A 314 -1.92 13.03 59.23
C ALA A 314 -3.25 12.31 59.58
N ILE A 315 -3.68 12.47 60.80
CA ILE A 315 -4.95 11.96 61.33
C ILE A 315 -5.87 13.14 61.67
N THR A 316 -7.17 12.96 61.46
CA THR A 316 -8.18 13.96 61.86
C THR A 316 -9.44 13.29 62.37
N SER A 317 -10.18 13.99 63.22
CA SER A 317 -11.55 13.64 63.67
C SER A 317 -12.63 14.16 62.72
N CYS A 318 -12.27 14.94 61.73
CA CYS A 318 -13.24 15.64 60.85
C CYS A 318 -13.96 14.67 59.90
N PRO A 319 -15.26 14.42 60.09
CA PRO A 319 -16.02 13.49 59.26
C PRO A 319 -16.35 14.06 57.86
N THR A 320 -16.21 15.38 57.67
CA THR A 320 -16.52 16.03 56.39
C THR A 320 -15.34 16.05 55.43
N LEU A 321 -14.14 15.62 55.88
CA LEU A 321 -12.98 15.53 55.01
C LEU A 321 -13.22 14.54 53.86
N CYS A 322 -12.83 14.92 52.66
CA CYS A 322 -12.90 14.05 51.49
C CYS A 322 -11.78 14.35 50.47
N PRO A 323 -11.41 13.40 49.61
CA PRO A 323 -10.44 13.63 48.56
C PRO A 323 -10.85 14.75 47.60
N GLY A 324 -9.88 15.59 47.21
CA GLY A 324 -10.12 16.78 46.38
C GLY A 324 -10.42 18.05 47.15
N GLN A 325 -10.53 17.96 48.49
CA GLN A 325 -10.55 19.15 49.35
C GLN A 325 -9.14 19.66 49.64
N VAL A 326 -9.02 20.98 49.77
CA VAL A 326 -7.81 21.65 50.28
C VAL A 326 -8.05 21.97 51.76
N LEU A 327 -7.35 21.22 52.58
CA LEU A 327 -7.37 21.42 54.03
C LEU A 327 -6.30 22.42 54.45
N LYS A 328 -6.69 23.51 55.09
CA LYS A 328 -5.79 24.43 55.74
C LYS A 328 -5.64 24.05 57.21
N VAL A 329 -4.42 23.69 57.61
CA VAL A 329 -4.11 23.41 59.01
C VAL A 329 -3.60 24.70 59.67
N THR A 330 -4.17 25.06 60.81
CA THR A 330 -3.82 26.28 61.57
C THR A 330 -3.27 25.94 62.94
N GLY A 331 -2.26 26.70 63.39
CA GLY A 331 -1.52 26.42 64.62
C GLY A 331 -0.56 25.25 64.52
N GLY A 332 0.35 25.12 65.49
CA GLY A 332 1.36 24.07 65.50
C GLY A 332 2.63 24.44 64.70
N GLU A 333 3.78 24.13 65.26
CA GLU A 333 5.08 24.30 64.57
C GLU A 333 5.37 23.17 63.57
N GLU A 334 4.49 22.21 63.47
CA GLU A 334 4.64 20.94 62.71
C GLU A 334 4.26 21.08 61.22
N VAL A 335 3.59 22.19 60.85
CA VAL A 335 3.19 22.39 59.47
C VAL A 335 4.39 22.96 58.66
N ALA A 336 4.93 22.16 57.79
CA ALA A 336 6.00 22.60 56.91
C ALA A 336 5.55 23.74 55.99
N GLY A 337 6.51 24.64 55.62
CA GLY A 337 6.20 25.83 54.82
C GLY A 337 5.57 25.58 53.47
N GLU A 338 5.85 24.44 52.85
CA GLU A 338 5.27 24.00 51.59
C GLU A 338 3.74 23.81 51.65
N PHE A 339 3.18 23.59 52.85
CA PHE A 339 1.75 23.43 53.07
C PHE A 339 1.08 24.71 53.56
N ALA A 340 1.75 25.86 53.52
CA ALA A 340 1.20 27.14 53.98
C ALA A 340 -0.13 27.53 53.23
N HIS A 341 -0.25 27.12 51.96
CA HIS A 341 -1.48 27.33 51.16
C HIS A 341 -2.57 26.28 51.41
N GLY A 342 -2.23 25.16 52.05
CA GLY A 342 -3.09 24.03 52.34
C GLY A 342 -2.56 22.71 51.83
N VAL A 343 -3.21 21.65 52.21
CA VAL A 343 -2.99 20.26 51.81
C VAL A 343 -4.14 19.85 50.92
N LEU A 344 -3.85 19.53 49.66
CA LEU A 344 -4.81 18.82 48.82
C LEU A 344 -4.91 17.38 49.29
N VAL A 345 -6.03 16.97 49.83
CA VAL A 345 -6.28 15.57 50.24
C VAL A 345 -6.36 14.69 48.99
N THR A 346 -5.45 13.74 48.85
CA THR A 346 -5.43 12.83 47.72
C THR A 346 -5.97 11.44 48.01
N ALA A 347 -5.85 11.01 49.27
CA ALA A 347 -6.38 9.73 49.72
C ALA A 347 -6.70 9.81 51.22
N MET A 348 -7.64 8.99 51.68
CA MET A 348 -7.99 8.85 53.07
C MET A 348 -8.46 7.43 53.38
N HIS A 349 -8.20 7.04 54.60
CA HIS A 349 -8.77 5.85 55.23
C HIS A 349 -9.52 6.27 56.50
N SER A 350 -10.81 6.03 56.49
CA SER A 350 -11.70 6.36 57.62
C SER A 350 -12.11 5.07 58.34
N HIS A 351 -12.14 5.15 59.66
CA HIS A 351 -12.62 4.02 60.45
C HIS A 351 -13.43 4.53 61.65
N ALA A 352 -14.40 3.78 62.02
CA ALA A 352 -15.22 3.99 63.19
C ALA A 352 -15.70 2.66 63.77
N ARG A 353 -15.77 2.63 65.08
CA ARG A 353 -16.40 1.53 65.82
C ARG A 353 -17.27 2.10 66.91
N ARG A 354 -18.26 1.33 67.30
CA ARG A 354 -19.18 1.77 68.39
C ARG A 354 -18.47 2.01 69.73
N ASP A 355 -17.37 1.30 69.95
CA ASP A 355 -16.54 1.33 71.19
C ASP A 355 -15.24 2.11 71.01
N ALA A 356 -15.04 2.81 69.90
CA ALA A 356 -13.86 3.63 69.62
C ALA A 356 -14.24 4.91 68.91
N ASP A 357 -13.36 5.92 68.98
CA ASP A 357 -13.52 7.20 68.33
C ASP A 357 -13.43 7.08 66.81
N PHE A 358 -14.13 7.98 66.10
CA PHE A 358 -13.98 8.14 64.65
C PHE A 358 -12.65 8.80 64.32
N ALA A 359 -11.93 8.23 63.39
CA ALA A 359 -10.69 8.82 62.92
C ALA A 359 -10.55 8.64 61.36
N VAL A 360 -9.89 9.60 60.77
CA VAL A 360 -9.54 9.62 59.36
C VAL A 360 -8.04 9.81 59.23
N GLU A 361 -7.34 8.80 58.74
CA GLU A 361 -6.00 8.92 58.28
C GLU A 361 -6.03 9.46 56.85
N PHE A 362 -5.33 10.53 56.55
CA PHE A 362 -5.30 11.09 55.22
C PHE A 362 -3.88 11.33 54.72
N ALA A 363 -3.74 11.29 53.38
CA ALA A 363 -2.55 11.66 52.66
C ALA A 363 -2.86 12.80 51.70
N GLY A 364 -1.90 13.71 51.53
CA GLY A 364 -2.08 14.85 50.65
C GLY A 364 -0.76 15.40 50.11
N ILE A 365 -0.91 16.29 49.17
CA ILE A 365 0.19 17.04 48.54
C ILE A 365 0.00 18.55 48.81
N PRO A 366 1.03 19.38 48.65
CA PRO A 366 0.85 20.85 48.81
C PRO A 366 -0.14 21.40 47.77
N ASP A 367 -1.05 22.31 48.18
CA ASP A 367 -1.84 23.12 47.24
C ASP A 367 -0.91 24.17 46.62
N SER A 368 -0.35 23.88 45.45
CA SER A 368 0.62 24.71 44.71
C SER A 368 -0.06 25.37 43.50
N PRO A 369 0.18 26.65 43.23
CA PRO A 369 -0.37 27.31 42.05
C PRO A 369 0.21 26.80 40.73
N ASP A 370 1.43 26.24 40.78
CA ASP A 370 2.17 25.85 39.57
C ASP A 370 2.12 24.33 39.26
N VAL A 371 1.84 23.50 40.28
CA VAL A 371 1.81 22.04 40.18
C VAL A 371 0.47 21.51 40.66
N GLY A 372 -0.33 20.99 39.75
CA GLY A 372 -1.61 20.36 40.08
C GLY A 372 -1.45 18.86 40.36
N TYR A 373 -2.46 18.26 40.99
CA TYR A 373 -2.55 16.81 41.11
C TYR A 373 -2.76 16.17 39.73
N ARG A 374 -1.97 15.14 39.45
CA ARG A 374 -2.09 14.34 38.23
C ARG A 374 -2.16 12.85 38.57
N PRO A 375 -3.27 12.18 38.17
CA PRO A 375 -3.40 10.75 38.44
C PRO A 375 -2.35 9.95 37.66
N GLU A 376 -1.92 8.85 38.26
CA GLU A 376 -1.09 7.87 37.54
C GLU A 376 -1.94 7.16 36.49
N PRO A 377 -1.47 7.11 35.24
CA PRO A 377 -2.15 6.31 34.24
C PRO A 377 -1.97 4.83 34.58
N GLY A 378 -3.03 4.05 34.45
CA GLY A 378 -2.92 2.60 34.50
C GLY A 378 -2.00 2.07 33.40
N ALA A 379 -1.49 0.85 33.57
CA ALA A 379 -0.67 0.22 32.52
C ALA A 379 -1.50 0.03 31.24
N ARG A 380 -0.96 0.54 30.13
CA ARG A 380 -1.54 0.32 28.79
C ARG A 380 -1.36 -1.14 28.40
N PRO A 381 -2.35 -1.80 27.78
CA PRO A 381 -2.15 -3.12 27.20
C PRO A 381 -1.02 -3.11 26.17
N VAL A 382 -0.15 -4.09 26.22
CA VAL A 382 0.93 -4.28 25.25
C VAL A 382 0.54 -5.43 24.31
N MET A 383 0.46 -5.13 23.04
CA MET A 383 0.15 -6.11 21.99
C MET A 383 1.41 -6.90 21.63
N ALA A 384 1.55 -8.11 22.18
CA ALA A 384 2.76 -8.92 22.02
C ALA A 384 2.89 -9.61 20.64
N GLY A 385 1.86 -9.60 19.82
CA GLY A 385 1.83 -10.24 18.50
C GLY A 385 0.95 -9.52 17.51
N THR A 386 0.35 -10.27 16.60
CA THR A 386 -0.59 -9.73 15.62
C THR A 386 -2.01 -10.13 15.91
N LEU A 387 -2.96 -9.30 15.50
CA LEU A 387 -4.39 -9.60 15.52
C LEU A 387 -4.91 -9.80 14.10
N PRO A 388 -5.85 -10.74 13.89
CA PRO A 388 -6.49 -10.93 12.59
C PRO A 388 -7.49 -9.82 12.31
N ALA A 389 -7.46 -9.35 11.06
CA ALA A 389 -8.44 -8.39 10.54
C ALA A 389 -8.73 -8.68 9.07
N ARG A 390 -9.75 -8.08 8.51
CA ARG A 390 -10.06 -8.14 7.07
C ARG A 390 -9.99 -6.76 6.45
N VAL A 391 -9.39 -6.70 5.27
CA VAL A 391 -9.39 -5.47 4.46
C VAL A 391 -10.81 -5.16 4.04
N THR A 392 -11.19 -3.89 4.11
CA THR A 392 -12.53 -3.41 3.79
C THR A 392 -12.52 -2.42 2.63
N SER A 393 -13.69 -2.22 2.03
CA SER A 393 -13.94 -1.21 0.99
C SER A 393 -15.21 -0.43 1.33
N THR A 394 -15.24 0.84 0.94
CA THR A 394 -16.44 1.68 1.04
C THR A 394 -17.53 1.33 0.03
N ARG A 395 -17.26 0.40 -0.88
CA ARG A 395 -18.19 -0.07 -1.90
C ARG A 395 -18.51 -1.53 -1.66
N GLU A 396 -19.80 -1.84 -1.64
CA GLU A 396 -20.26 -3.21 -1.58
C GLU A 396 -19.79 -4.00 -2.82
N ASN A 397 -19.34 -5.23 -2.61
CA ASN A 397 -18.84 -6.12 -3.66
C ASN A 397 -17.65 -5.58 -4.47
N ASP A 398 -16.91 -4.61 -3.96
CA ASP A 398 -15.67 -4.17 -4.59
C ASP A 398 -14.59 -5.25 -4.49
N THR A 399 -13.84 -5.42 -5.57
CA THR A 399 -12.73 -6.37 -5.58
C THR A 399 -11.55 -5.87 -4.76
N TYR A 400 -11.25 -4.58 -4.86
CA TYR A 400 -10.09 -3.98 -4.18
C TYR A 400 -10.47 -3.29 -2.88
N GLY A 401 -9.58 -3.37 -1.89
CA GLY A 401 -9.72 -2.60 -0.68
C GLY A 401 -9.65 -1.09 -0.96
N HIS A 402 -10.43 -0.32 -0.19
CA HIS A 402 -10.38 1.14 -0.26
C HIS A 402 -9.03 1.64 0.29
N ILE A 403 -8.31 2.43 -0.49
CA ILE A 403 -7.06 3.07 -0.08
C ILE A 403 -7.18 4.59 -0.15
N ASP A 404 -6.43 5.29 0.71
CA ASP A 404 -6.33 6.74 0.67
C ASP A 404 -5.19 7.23 -0.26
N LYS A 405 -5.00 8.55 -0.34
CA LYS A 405 -3.94 9.18 -1.13
C LYS A 405 -2.51 8.79 -0.71
N HIS A 406 -2.35 8.18 0.46
CA HIS A 406 -1.07 7.70 0.99
C HIS A 406 -0.91 6.18 0.89
N GLY A 407 -1.83 5.50 0.21
CA GLY A 407 -1.80 4.06 0.01
C GLY A 407 -2.08 3.23 1.27
N ARG A 408 -2.80 3.81 2.26
CA ARG A 408 -3.22 3.16 3.49
C ARG A 408 -4.57 2.48 3.29
N TYR A 409 -4.82 1.44 4.07
CA TYR A 409 -6.05 0.64 4.03
C TYR A 409 -6.91 0.88 5.25
N ARG A 410 -8.17 0.56 5.15
CA ARG A 410 -9.06 0.33 6.29
C ARG A 410 -9.31 -1.15 6.47
N VAL A 411 -9.42 -1.56 7.73
CA VAL A 411 -9.55 -2.97 8.10
C VAL A 411 -10.63 -3.14 9.15
N ASN A 412 -11.32 -4.25 9.12
CA ASN A 412 -12.23 -4.68 10.17
C ASN A 412 -11.49 -5.66 11.09
N MET A 413 -11.25 -5.26 12.34
CA MET A 413 -10.66 -6.13 13.36
C MET A 413 -11.66 -7.22 13.74
N LEU A 414 -11.27 -8.50 13.67
CA LEU A 414 -12.23 -9.61 13.89
C LEU A 414 -12.75 -9.73 15.33
N PHE A 415 -12.10 -9.10 16.30
CA PHE A 415 -12.61 -9.04 17.68
C PHE A 415 -13.69 -7.98 17.86
N ASP A 416 -13.78 -6.98 16.98
CA ASP A 416 -14.73 -5.88 17.12
C ASP A 416 -16.15 -6.35 16.80
N ARG A 417 -17.05 -6.13 17.75
CA ARG A 417 -18.47 -6.49 17.64
C ARG A 417 -19.35 -5.29 17.28
N ALA A 418 -18.76 -4.10 17.20
CA ALA A 418 -19.49 -2.90 16.83
C ALA A 418 -19.93 -2.98 15.36
N ARG A 419 -21.08 -2.39 15.07
CA ARG A 419 -21.57 -2.25 13.69
C ARG A 419 -21.10 -0.92 13.15
N TRP A 420 -20.17 -0.98 12.24
CA TRP A 420 -19.66 0.15 11.50
C TRP A 420 -20.30 0.25 10.12
N GLU A 421 -20.28 1.43 9.55
CA GLU A 421 -20.45 1.59 8.12
C GLU A 421 -19.29 0.90 7.40
N THR A 422 -19.59 0.14 6.35
CA THR A 422 -18.59 -0.63 5.62
C THR A 422 -17.49 0.28 5.05
N GLY A 423 -16.25 -0.06 5.30
CA GLY A 423 -15.08 0.74 4.92
C GLY A 423 -14.69 1.83 5.91
N PHE A 424 -15.37 1.88 7.08
CA PHE A 424 -15.08 2.84 8.18
C PHE A 424 -14.79 2.16 9.51
N GLU A 425 -14.45 0.88 9.50
CA GLU A 425 -14.28 0.04 10.68
C GLU A 425 -13.00 0.33 11.48
N SER A 426 -12.05 1.06 10.88
CA SER A 426 -10.79 1.44 11.51
C SER A 426 -10.28 2.81 11.04
N LEU A 427 -9.25 3.31 11.69
CA LEU A 427 -8.41 4.38 11.12
C LEU A 427 -7.71 3.90 9.84
N TRP A 428 -7.04 4.81 9.14
CA TRP A 428 -6.18 4.48 8.00
C TRP A 428 -4.90 3.79 8.45
N VAL A 429 -4.74 2.52 8.07
CA VAL A 429 -3.65 1.62 8.49
C VAL A 429 -2.61 1.49 7.38
N ARG A 430 -1.34 1.72 7.70
CA ARG A 430 -0.22 1.50 6.77
C ARG A 430 0.00 0.00 6.54
N GLN A 431 0.45 -0.37 5.35
CA GLN A 431 0.94 -1.72 5.07
C GLN A 431 2.47 -1.75 5.12
N SER A 432 3.04 -2.66 5.90
CA SER A 432 4.46 -3.02 5.81
C SER A 432 4.71 -3.72 4.47
N ARG A 433 5.72 -3.27 3.74
CA ARG A 433 6.11 -3.82 2.43
C ARG A 433 7.58 -4.19 2.45
N PRO A 434 7.99 -5.24 1.73
CA PRO A 434 9.40 -5.66 1.67
C PRO A 434 10.32 -4.58 1.09
N TYR A 435 9.78 -3.71 0.23
CA TYR A 435 10.53 -2.65 -0.44
C TYR A 435 9.59 -1.48 -0.73
N ALA A 436 9.94 -0.28 -0.26
CA ALA A 436 9.11 0.92 -0.38
C ALA A 436 9.94 2.18 -0.51
N GLY A 437 9.52 3.09 -1.38
CA GLY A 437 10.05 4.42 -1.59
C GLY A 437 9.01 5.31 -2.27
N ASP A 438 9.39 6.51 -2.64
CA ASP A 438 8.50 7.51 -3.25
C ASP A 438 8.21 7.20 -4.73
N THR A 439 9.23 6.74 -5.48
CA THR A 439 9.16 6.43 -6.91
C THR A 439 9.41 4.96 -7.23
N TYR A 440 9.67 4.12 -6.22
CA TYR A 440 9.97 2.69 -6.37
C TYR A 440 9.37 1.88 -5.22
N GLY A 441 9.23 0.58 -5.41
CA GLY A 441 8.75 -0.32 -4.35
C GLY A 441 8.00 -1.54 -4.89
N LEU A 442 7.66 -2.46 -3.98
CA LEU A 442 6.80 -3.60 -4.25
C LEU A 442 5.39 -3.30 -3.73
N HIS A 443 4.48 -2.97 -4.63
CA HIS A 443 3.09 -2.70 -4.30
C HIS A 443 2.18 -3.78 -4.89
N LEU A 444 1.56 -4.55 -4.00
CA LEU A 444 0.53 -5.53 -4.34
C LEU A 444 -0.78 -5.08 -3.67
N PRO A 445 -1.78 -4.62 -4.44
CA PRO A 445 -3.04 -4.15 -3.88
C PRO A 445 -3.75 -5.27 -3.15
N LEU A 446 -4.20 -5.00 -1.93
CA LEU A 446 -5.00 -5.94 -1.15
C LEU A 446 -6.46 -5.89 -1.62
N LEU A 447 -7.09 -7.04 -1.66
CA LEU A 447 -8.50 -7.17 -2.00
C LEU A 447 -9.37 -6.99 -0.76
N ALA A 448 -10.59 -6.50 -0.95
CA ALA A 448 -11.60 -6.50 0.10
C ALA A 448 -11.87 -7.93 0.56
N GLY A 449 -12.02 -8.15 1.85
CA GLY A 449 -12.20 -9.47 2.46
C GLY A 449 -10.91 -10.23 2.74
N THR A 450 -9.74 -9.80 2.23
CA THR A 450 -8.47 -10.45 2.51
C THR A 450 -8.14 -10.40 4.00
N GLU A 451 -7.77 -11.54 4.57
CA GLU A 451 -7.29 -11.62 5.95
C GLU A 451 -5.87 -11.07 6.06
N VAL A 452 -5.67 -10.20 7.04
CA VAL A 452 -4.39 -9.56 7.32
C VAL A 452 -4.01 -9.71 8.79
N ALA A 453 -2.73 -9.83 9.04
CA ALA A 453 -2.14 -9.78 10.36
C ALA A 453 -1.84 -8.32 10.70
N ILE A 454 -2.49 -7.78 11.74
CA ILE A 454 -2.25 -6.42 12.21
C ILE A 454 -1.20 -6.47 13.32
N GLY A 455 -0.07 -5.84 13.07
CA GLY A 455 0.95 -5.54 14.05
C GLY A 455 0.73 -4.17 14.69
N PHE A 456 1.46 -3.90 15.78
CA PHE A 456 1.31 -2.68 16.56
C PHE A 456 2.68 -2.07 16.83
N GLU A 457 2.88 -0.79 16.50
CA GLU A 457 4.14 -0.08 16.78
C GLU A 457 4.36 -0.01 18.31
N ASP A 458 5.51 -0.47 18.77
CA ASP A 458 5.83 -0.57 20.21
C ASP A 458 4.78 -1.34 21.05
N GLY A 459 4.02 -2.23 20.42
CA GLY A 459 2.91 -2.92 21.06
C GLY A 459 1.73 -2.02 21.46
N ASN A 460 1.70 -0.77 20.99
CA ASN A 460 0.63 0.18 21.30
C ASN A 460 -0.63 -0.14 20.49
N PRO A 461 -1.76 -0.50 21.12
CA PRO A 461 -3.00 -0.86 20.43
C PRO A 461 -3.55 0.27 19.55
N ASP A 462 -3.20 1.53 19.82
CA ASP A 462 -3.66 2.69 19.06
C ASP A 462 -2.80 2.98 17.82
N ARG A 463 -1.74 2.19 17.58
CA ARG A 463 -0.81 2.35 16.45
C ARG A 463 -0.72 1.08 15.59
N PRO A 464 -1.83 0.65 14.98
CA PRO A 464 -1.86 -0.56 14.16
C PRO A 464 -1.20 -0.34 12.79
N TYR A 465 -0.61 -1.42 12.24
CA TYR A 465 -0.17 -1.49 10.84
C TYR A 465 -0.39 -2.92 10.30
N ILE A 466 -0.61 -3.06 9.00
CA ILE A 466 -0.70 -4.37 8.35
C ILE A 466 0.71 -4.94 8.27
N ALA A 467 0.99 -5.97 9.07
CA ALA A 467 2.29 -6.65 9.12
C ALA A 467 2.45 -7.71 8.02
N GLY A 468 1.35 -8.32 7.59
CA GLY A 468 1.34 -9.36 6.58
C GLY A 468 -0.06 -9.73 6.12
N VAL A 469 -0.12 -10.63 5.14
CA VAL A 469 -1.36 -11.18 4.58
C VAL A 469 -1.41 -12.66 4.90
N LEU A 470 -2.57 -13.17 5.25
CA LEU A 470 -2.79 -14.56 5.60
C LEU A 470 -3.81 -15.20 4.66
N HIS A 471 -3.69 -16.51 4.50
CA HIS A 471 -4.70 -17.32 3.84
C HIS A 471 -5.73 -17.81 4.87
N ASP A 472 -6.96 -17.99 4.41
CA ASP A 472 -8.04 -18.57 5.20
C ASP A 472 -8.77 -19.64 4.40
N SER A 473 -9.78 -20.28 5.01
CA SER A 473 -10.55 -21.34 4.37
C SER A 473 -11.37 -20.88 3.16
N ALA A 474 -11.70 -19.59 3.10
CA ALA A 474 -12.43 -18.98 1.95
C ALA A 474 -11.47 -18.51 0.85
N HIS A 475 -10.22 -18.22 1.20
CA HIS A 475 -9.18 -17.67 0.32
C HIS A 475 -7.90 -18.50 0.45
N GLY A 476 -7.97 -19.75 -0.06
CA GLY A 476 -6.83 -20.67 -0.02
C GLY A 476 -5.65 -20.19 -0.87
N ASP A 477 -4.44 -20.63 -0.51
CA ASP A 477 -3.25 -20.37 -1.31
C ASP A 477 -3.38 -21.00 -2.70
N HIS A 478 -2.93 -20.28 -3.70
CA HIS A 478 -2.84 -20.77 -5.08
C HIS A 478 -1.63 -21.70 -5.30
N VAL A 479 -0.71 -21.77 -4.34
CA VAL A 479 0.36 -22.77 -4.25
C VAL A 479 0.00 -23.77 -3.15
N THR A 480 -0.08 -25.05 -3.50
CA THR A 480 -0.49 -26.13 -2.63
C THR A 480 0.42 -27.34 -2.84
N ILE A 481 0.20 -28.42 -2.13
CA ILE A 481 0.92 -29.71 -2.34
C ILE A 481 0.93 -30.21 -3.80
N ARG A 482 0.04 -29.70 -4.64
CA ARG A 482 -0.04 -30.08 -6.06
C ARG A 482 0.94 -29.30 -6.95
N ASN A 483 1.50 -28.23 -6.46
CA ASN A 483 2.35 -27.30 -7.20
C ASN A 483 3.35 -26.57 -6.29
N ASP A 484 3.81 -27.24 -5.27
CA ASP A 484 4.67 -26.76 -4.19
C ASP A 484 6.06 -26.27 -4.65
N LYS A 485 6.48 -26.68 -5.88
CA LYS A 485 7.75 -26.27 -6.49
C LYS A 485 7.65 -24.94 -7.25
N ARG A 486 6.52 -24.25 -7.17
CA ARG A 486 6.28 -23.01 -7.92
C ARG A 486 6.45 -21.78 -7.08
N ASN A 487 7.20 -20.83 -7.59
CA ASN A 487 7.26 -19.47 -7.14
C ASN A 487 6.33 -18.65 -8.05
N VAL A 488 5.28 -18.03 -7.49
CA VAL A 488 4.23 -17.42 -8.31
C VAL A 488 3.83 -16.04 -7.77
N LEU A 489 3.93 -15.04 -8.63
CA LEU A 489 3.23 -13.78 -8.47
C LEU A 489 2.03 -13.81 -9.44
N ARG A 490 0.82 -13.72 -8.90
CA ARG A 490 -0.42 -13.78 -9.69
C ARG A 490 -1.40 -12.72 -9.22
N THR A 491 -1.94 -11.96 -10.15
CA THR A 491 -2.96 -10.95 -9.87
C THR A 491 -4.37 -11.53 -10.01
N PRO A 492 -5.41 -10.86 -9.47
CA PRO A 492 -6.80 -11.27 -9.66
C PRO A 492 -7.22 -11.40 -11.13
N ALA A 493 -6.66 -10.55 -12.01
CA ALA A 493 -6.87 -10.62 -13.46
C ALA A 493 -6.07 -11.73 -14.16
N ASN A 494 -5.43 -12.62 -13.40
CA ASN A 494 -4.60 -13.73 -13.89
C ASN A 494 -3.32 -13.29 -14.65
N ASN A 495 -2.86 -12.04 -14.46
CA ASN A 495 -1.50 -11.69 -14.84
C ASN A 495 -0.54 -12.43 -13.91
N LYS A 496 0.50 -13.06 -14.46
CA LYS A 496 1.40 -13.86 -13.62
C LYS A 496 2.85 -13.87 -14.07
N ILE A 497 3.72 -13.97 -13.09
CA ILE A 497 5.11 -14.41 -13.23
C ILE A 497 5.21 -15.72 -12.45
N ARG A 498 5.60 -16.79 -13.09
CA ARG A 498 5.74 -18.10 -12.50
C ARG A 498 7.12 -18.67 -12.80
N LEU A 499 7.82 -19.12 -11.78
CA LEU A 499 9.02 -19.92 -11.89
C LEU A 499 8.70 -21.31 -11.34
N ASP A 500 8.92 -22.35 -12.12
CA ASP A 500 8.62 -23.74 -11.76
C ASP A 500 9.96 -24.48 -11.64
N ASP A 501 10.27 -24.94 -10.43
CA ASP A 501 11.55 -25.58 -10.11
C ASP A 501 11.46 -27.13 -10.13
N GLU A 502 10.49 -27.69 -10.82
CA GLU A 502 10.41 -29.13 -11.01
C GLU A 502 11.60 -29.65 -11.81
N ARG A 503 12.42 -30.50 -11.19
CA ARG A 503 13.66 -30.99 -11.78
C ARG A 503 13.45 -31.63 -13.16
N GLY A 504 14.23 -31.15 -14.17
CA GLY A 504 14.13 -31.57 -15.54
C GLY A 504 12.93 -31.02 -16.30
N LYS A 505 12.16 -30.13 -15.64
CA LYS A 505 11.00 -29.45 -16.24
C LYS A 505 10.94 -27.98 -15.80
N GLU A 506 12.08 -27.43 -15.46
CA GLU A 506 12.22 -26.06 -15.03
C GLU A 506 11.69 -25.11 -16.09
N HIS A 507 10.88 -24.13 -15.65
CA HIS A 507 10.34 -23.18 -16.59
C HIS A 507 9.92 -21.83 -15.96
N ILE A 508 10.09 -20.78 -16.73
CA ILE A 508 9.63 -19.45 -16.38
C ILE A 508 8.50 -19.02 -17.33
N LYS A 509 7.42 -18.49 -16.76
CA LYS A 509 6.30 -17.98 -17.53
C LYS A 509 5.90 -16.58 -17.06
N VAL A 510 5.88 -15.63 -18.01
CA VAL A 510 5.26 -14.31 -17.84
C VAL A 510 4.04 -14.27 -18.76
N SER A 511 2.84 -13.99 -18.22
CA SER A 511 1.63 -14.05 -19.05
C SER A 511 0.49 -13.17 -18.54
N THR A 512 -0.36 -12.76 -19.50
CA THR A 512 -1.68 -12.18 -19.27
C THR A 512 -2.73 -12.93 -20.10
N GLU A 513 -3.97 -12.93 -19.63
CA GLU A 513 -5.11 -13.51 -20.34
C GLU A 513 -5.93 -12.43 -21.11
N TYR A 514 -5.54 -11.16 -21.01
CA TYR A 514 -6.24 -10.07 -21.70
C TYR A 514 -6.12 -10.20 -23.22
N GLY A 515 -7.26 -10.08 -23.93
CA GLY A 515 -7.30 -10.14 -25.40
C GLY A 515 -6.85 -11.47 -26.00
N GLY A 516 -7.19 -12.59 -25.34
CA GLY A 516 -6.66 -13.91 -25.61
C GLY A 516 -5.50 -14.21 -24.65
N LYS A 517 -4.39 -14.69 -25.18
CA LYS A 517 -3.24 -15.04 -24.33
C LYS A 517 -1.93 -14.49 -24.86
N SER A 518 -1.32 -13.58 -24.10
CA SER A 518 0.05 -13.11 -24.39
C SER A 518 0.99 -13.70 -23.37
N GLN A 519 2.10 -14.31 -23.81
CA GLN A 519 3.02 -14.99 -22.91
C GLN A 519 4.45 -15.04 -23.42
N LEU A 520 5.38 -15.00 -22.48
CA LEU A 520 6.75 -15.42 -22.64
C LEU A 520 6.96 -16.68 -21.80
N ASN A 521 7.38 -17.76 -22.42
CA ASN A 521 7.79 -18.99 -21.74
C ASN A 521 9.26 -19.24 -21.99
N LEU A 522 9.98 -19.72 -21.00
CA LEU A 522 11.40 -20.11 -21.08
C LEU A 522 11.58 -21.49 -20.43
N GLY A 523 12.36 -22.35 -21.05
CA GLY A 523 12.70 -23.69 -20.55
C GLY A 523 11.77 -24.78 -21.05
N HIS A 524 11.23 -25.61 -20.15
CA HIS A 524 10.35 -26.73 -20.49
C HIS A 524 8.93 -26.25 -20.76
N LEU A 525 8.51 -26.28 -22.03
CA LEU A 525 7.22 -25.79 -22.49
C LEU A 525 6.18 -26.90 -22.45
N VAL A 526 4.99 -26.59 -21.91
CA VAL A 526 3.88 -27.52 -21.81
C VAL A 526 2.61 -26.93 -22.44
N ASP A 527 1.70 -27.82 -22.86
CA ASP A 527 0.35 -27.48 -23.31
C ASP A 527 -0.64 -27.29 -22.14
N ALA A 528 -1.94 -27.22 -22.43
CA ALA A 528 -3.01 -27.10 -21.45
C ALA A 528 -3.12 -28.35 -20.57
N GLU A 529 -2.86 -29.50 -21.13
CA GLU A 529 -2.90 -30.83 -20.49
C GLU A 529 -1.61 -31.18 -19.76
N LYS A 530 -0.65 -30.23 -19.67
CA LYS A 530 0.69 -30.38 -19.07
C LYS A 530 1.60 -31.36 -19.79
N GLN A 531 1.32 -31.69 -21.06
CA GLN A 531 2.21 -32.48 -21.88
C GLN A 531 3.33 -31.60 -22.45
N GLN A 532 4.51 -32.16 -22.63
CA GLN A 532 5.65 -31.44 -23.20
C GLN A 532 5.33 -30.99 -24.65
N ARG A 533 5.48 -29.70 -24.89
CA ARG A 533 5.39 -29.09 -26.22
C ARG A 533 6.73 -28.84 -26.89
N GLY A 534 7.78 -28.74 -26.11
CA GLY A 534 9.15 -28.44 -26.53
C GLY A 534 9.98 -27.82 -25.44
N ASP A 535 11.22 -27.47 -25.79
CA ASP A 535 12.17 -26.80 -24.90
C ASP A 535 12.69 -25.51 -25.58
N GLY A 536 13.07 -24.53 -24.80
CA GLY A 536 13.59 -23.26 -25.28
C GLY A 536 12.76 -22.05 -24.87
N PHE A 537 12.46 -21.15 -25.80
CA PHE A 537 11.60 -19.99 -25.50
C PHE A 537 10.46 -19.85 -26.50
N GLU A 538 9.35 -19.32 -26.03
CA GLU A 538 8.20 -18.93 -26.86
C GLU A 538 7.70 -17.55 -26.44
N LEU A 539 7.72 -16.58 -27.38
CA LEU A 539 7.01 -15.31 -27.26
C LEU A 539 5.78 -15.36 -28.16
N ARG A 540 4.60 -15.31 -27.52
CA ARG A 540 3.34 -15.53 -28.20
C ARG A 540 2.27 -14.55 -27.76
N THR A 541 1.42 -14.13 -28.70
CA THR A 541 0.15 -13.40 -28.43
C THR A 541 -0.92 -13.86 -29.42
N ASP A 542 -2.18 -13.81 -29.01
CA ASP A 542 -3.35 -14.00 -29.88
C ASP A 542 -3.81 -12.65 -30.48
N SER A 543 -3.10 -11.55 -30.21
CA SER A 543 -3.34 -10.20 -30.71
C SER A 543 -2.15 -9.74 -31.56
N TRP A 544 -1.86 -8.45 -31.61
CA TRP A 544 -0.75 -7.89 -32.40
C TRP A 544 0.57 -7.95 -31.65
N GLY A 545 1.64 -8.27 -32.38
CA GLY A 545 3.01 -8.22 -31.88
C GLY A 545 3.86 -7.19 -32.63
N ALA A 546 4.78 -6.54 -31.95
CA ALA A 546 5.79 -5.67 -32.53
C ALA A 546 7.13 -5.88 -31.84
N ILE A 547 8.19 -6.06 -32.65
CA ILE A 547 9.57 -6.08 -32.17
C ILE A 547 10.26 -4.83 -32.74
N ARG A 548 10.70 -3.91 -31.92
CA ARG A 548 11.34 -2.65 -32.31
C ARG A 548 12.61 -2.41 -31.51
N ALA A 549 13.70 -2.06 -32.20
CA ALA A 549 14.91 -1.60 -31.55
C ALA A 549 15.52 -0.47 -32.39
N GLN A 550 15.75 0.68 -31.77
CA GLN A 550 16.25 1.89 -32.44
C GLN A 550 17.61 1.73 -33.07
N LYS A 551 18.47 0.88 -32.49
CA LYS A 551 19.85 0.65 -32.98
C LYS A 551 20.00 -0.52 -33.97
N GLY A 552 18.92 -1.27 -34.20
CA GLY A 552 18.89 -2.46 -35.05
C GLY A 552 18.49 -3.72 -34.34
N ILE A 553 18.16 -4.75 -35.11
CA ILE A 553 17.74 -6.08 -34.61
C ILE A 553 18.57 -7.14 -35.29
N PHE A 554 19.17 -8.03 -34.52
CA PHE A 554 19.83 -9.24 -34.99
C PHE A 554 19.03 -10.48 -34.61
N ILE A 555 18.60 -11.24 -35.58
CA ILE A 555 17.90 -12.52 -35.40
C ILE A 555 18.80 -13.61 -35.99
N SER A 556 19.27 -14.51 -35.14
CA SER A 556 20.21 -15.55 -35.58
C SER A 556 19.79 -16.93 -35.07
N ALA A 557 20.06 -17.93 -35.87
CA ALA A 557 20.07 -19.35 -35.48
C ALA A 557 21.49 -19.88 -35.20
N ASP A 558 22.47 -19.01 -35.21
CA ASP A 558 23.85 -19.38 -34.84
C ASP A 558 23.93 -19.65 -33.34
N GLY A 559 24.53 -20.76 -32.93
CA GLY A 559 24.65 -21.15 -31.54
C GLY A 559 25.67 -20.30 -30.76
N GLN A 560 25.28 -19.81 -29.57
CA GLN A 560 26.19 -19.16 -28.64
C GLN A 560 26.24 -19.95 -27.32
N ALA A 561 27.13 -20.98 -27.31
CA ALA A 561 27.21 -21.91 -26.20
C ALA A 561 27.52 -21.20 -24.89
N LYS A 562 26.71 -21.51 -23.80
CA LYS A 562 26.84 -20.95 -22.43
C LYS A 562 26.81 -19.43 -22.40
N ALA A 563 26.15 -18.79 -23.39
CA ALA A 563 26.03 -17.31 -23.51
C ALA A 563 27.41 -16.60 -23.40
N ARG A 564 28.46 -17.20 -23.96
CA ARG A 564 29.80 -16.61 -23.98
C ARG A 564 29.95 -15.68 -25.17
N GLY A 565 30.62 -14.56 -25.00
CA GLY A 565 30.85 -13.55 -26.02
C GLY A 565 29.91 -12.37 -25.90
N GLN A 566 29.94 -11.51 -26.90
CA GLN A 566 29.10 -10.31 -26.94
C GLN A 566 27.67 -10.66 -27.42
N VAL A 567 26.66 -9.90 -26.95
CA VAL A 567 25.26 -10.08 -27.39
C VAL A 567 25.12 -9.95 -28.92
N LEU A 568 25.92 -9.08 -29.54
CA LEU A 568 25.94 -8.86 -30.98
C LEU A 568 27.16 -9.53 -31.64
N ALA A 569 27.46 -10.80 -31.31
CA ALA A 569 28.44 -11.60 -32.01
C ALA A 569 27.91 -11.96 -33.39
N MET A 570 28.19 -11.15 -34.41
CA MET A 570 27.64 -11.21 -35.77
C MET A 570 28.66 -11.65 -36.81
N GLU A 571 29.87 -12.09 -36.44
CA GLU A 571 30.96 -12.44 -37.34
C GLU A 571 30.55 -13.40 -38.44
N PRO A 572 29.80 -14.47 -38.23
CA PRO A 572 29.36 -15.35 -39.30
C PRO A 572 28.53 -14.63 -40.37
N ALA A 573 27.53 -13.86 -39.92
CA ALA A 573 26.63 -13.11 -40.81
C ALA A 573 27.36 -11.98 -41.54
N VAL A 574 28.24 -11.24 -40.87
CA VAL A 574 29.07 -10.17 -41.48
C VAL A 574 30.07 -10.74 -42.50
N SER A 575 30.63 -11.92 -42.23
CA SER A 575 31.52 -12.60 -43.19
C SER A 575 30.80 -12.97 -44.48
N LEU A 576 29.57 -13.48 -44.39
CA LEU A 576 28.71 -13.77 -45.55
C LEU A 576 28.41 -12.48 -46.34
N LEU A 577 28.08 -11.39 -45.68
CA LEU A 577 27.84 -10.10 -46.32
C LEU A 577 29.09 -9.56 -47.04
N LYS A 578 30.26 -9.66 -46.43
CA LYS A 578 31.54 -9.32 -47.07
C LYS A 578 31.83 -10.21 -48.30
N GLY A 579 31.56 -11.50 -48.18
CA GLY A 579 31.63 -12.43 -49.29
C GLY A 579 30.72 -12.02 -50.45
N ALA A 580 29.53 -11.61 -50.18
CA ALA A 580 28.58 -11.12 -51.17
C ALA A 580 29.08 -9.86 -51.89
N VAL A 581 29.64 -8.87 -51.15
CA VAL A 581 30.26 -7.67 -51.76
C VAL A 581 31.41 -8.05 -52.69
N ASN A 582 32.30 -8.93 -52.24
CA ASN A 582 33.42 -9.40 -53.06
C ASN A 582 32.94 -10.07 -54.33
N GLN A 583 31.94 -10.94 -54.25
CA GLN A 583 31.35 -11.62 -55.40
C GLN A 583 30.77 -10.63 -56.43
N VAL A 584 30.01 -9.63 -56.00
CA VAL A 584 29.47 -8.61 -56.92
C VAL A 584 30.59 -7.79 -57.56
N THR A 585 31.68 -7.51 -56.86
CA THR A 585 32.83 -6.77 -57.36
C THR A 585 33.54 -7.60 -58.41
N GLU A 586 33.77 -8.89 -58.19
CA GLU A 586 34.36 -9.81 -59.16
C GLU A 586 33.51 -9.90 -60.45
N TRP A 587 32.20 -10.06 -60.29
CA TRP A 587 31.27 -10.04 -61.41
C TRP A 587 31.25 -8.71 -62.12
N GLY A 588 31.45 -7.57 -61.45
CA GLY A 588 31.63 -6.27 -62.08
C GLY A 588 32.79 -6.24 -63.09
N SER A 589 33.91 -6.86 -62.75
CA SER A 589 35.07 -7.00 -63.65
C SER A 589 34.76 -7.88 -64.88
N ILE A 590 34.04 -8.99 -64.68
CA ILE A 590 33.63 -9.89 -65.76
C ILE A 590 32.62 -9.18 -66.68
N THR A 591 31.60 -8.49 -66.12
CA THR A 591 30.63 -7.77 -66.92
C THR A 591 31.25 -6.63 -67.73
N GLN A 592 32.25 -5.96 -67.18
CA GLN A 592 33.03 -4.94 -67.89
C GLN A 592 33.78 -5.53 -69.13
N THR A 593 34.43 -6.69 -69.00
CA THR A 593 35.13 -7.37 -70.08
C THR A 593 34.19 -7.76 -71.21
N HIS A 594 32.96 -8.04 -70.96
CA HIS A 594 31.89 -8.38 -71.89
C HIS A 594 31.05 -7.19 -72.35
N HIS A 595 31.49 -5.93 -72.07
CA HIS A 595 30.76 -4.69 -72.37
C HIS A 595 29.33 -4.68 -71.93
N ASN A 596 29.05 -5.32 -70.78
CA ASN A 596 27.72 -5.39 -70.15
C ASN A 596 27.59 -4.37 -68.99
N VAL A 597 26.41 -4.23 -68.44
CA VAL A 597 26.10 -3.29 -67.32
C VAL A 597 26.81 -3.72 -66.05
N ILE A 598 27.71 -2.87 -65.55
CA ILE A 598 28.43 -3.10 -64.30
C ILE A 598 27.47 -2.92 -63.08
N PRO A 599 27.34 -3.88 -62.15
CA PRO A 599 26.55 -3.72 -60.95
C PRO A 599 27.13 -2.63 -60.06
N ASP A 600 26.26 -1.76 -59.52
CA ASP A 600 26.62 -0.80 -58.46
C ASP A 600 26.80 -1.53 -57.11
N THR A 601 28.04 -1.54 -56.60
CA THR A 601 28.37 -2.16 -55.31
C THR A 601 28.27 -1.23 -54.14
N GLY A 602 28.04 0.07 -54.35
CA GLY A 602 27.98 1.12 -53.30
C GLY A 602 26.94 0.83 -52.20
N PRO A 603 25.67 0.61 -52.58
CA PRO A 603 24.63 0.33 -51.62
C PRO A 603 24.87 -0.93 -50.78
N LEU A 604 25.39 -1.98 -51.41
CA LEU A 604 25.68 -3.24 -50.72
C LEU A 604 26.86 -3.10 -49.75
N SER A 605 27.89 -2.37 -50.15
CA SER A 605 29.03 -2.04 -49.29
C SER A 605 28.64 -1.18 -48.10
N ALA A 606 27.77 -0.17 -48.29
CA ALA A 606 27.22 0.67 -47.23
C ALA A 606 26.38 -0.16 -46.25
N LEU A 607 25.51 -1.06 -46.75
CA LEU A 607 24.75 -1.97 -45.93
C LEU A 607 25.67 -2.85 -45.07
N THR A 608 26.67 -3.47 -45.67
CA THR A 608 27.64 -4.35 -45.00
C THR A 608 28.39 -3.60 -43.89
N THR A 609 28.83 -2.39 -44.14
CA THR A 609 29.52 -1.55 -43.18
C THR A 609 28.59 -1.09 -42.04
N GLY A 610 27.35 -0.72 -42.34
CA GLY A 610 26.35 -0.31 -41.37
C GLY A 610 25.83 -1.45 -40.49
N THR A 611 25.81 -2.66 -41.04
CA THR A 611 25.40 -3.88 -40.31
C THR A 611 26.46 -4.36 -39.35
N SER A 612 27.74 -4.14 -39.64
CA SER A 612 28.84 -4.50 -38.74
C SER A 612 28.66 -3.79 -37.38
N ASP A 613 28.47 -4.55 -36.30
CA ASP A 613 28.19 -4.10 -34.94
C ASP A 613 26.91 -3.24 -34.83
N LEU A 614 25.97 -3.34 -35.77
CA LEU A 614 24.77 -2.52 -35.89
C LEU A 614 25.07 -1.01 -35.75
N LYS A 615 26.12 -0.54 -36.49
CA LYS A 615 26.48 0.89 -36.52
C LYS A 615 25.36 1.77 -37.08
N GLN A 616 24.45 1.18 -37.86
CA GLN A 616 23.22 1.80 -38.33
C GLN A 616 22.02 0.89 -38.03
N PRO A 617 20.81 1.47 -37.86
CA PRO A 617 19.59 0.71 -37.62
C PRO A 617 19.31 -0.28 -38.77
N THR A 618 19.66 -1.53 -38.58
CA THR A 618 19.51 -2.58 -39.57
C THR A 618 18.80 -3.77 -38.98
N LEU A 619 17.94 -4.45 -39.72
CA LEU A 619 17.45 -5.79 -39.41
C LEU A 619 18.34 -6.82 -40.14
N LEU A 620 19.12 -7.59 -39.39
CA LEU A 620 19.93 -8.68 -39.88
C LEU A 620 19.34 -10.01 -39.48
N MET A 621 19.12 -10.89 -40.44
CA MET A 621 18.72 -12.29 -40.20
C MET A 621 19.81 -13.22 -40.75
N SER A 622 20.23 -14.19 -39.93
CA SER A 622 21.24 -15.15 -40.24
C SER A 622 20.89 -16.54 -39.74
N ALA A 623 21.18 -17.55 -40.54
CA ALA A 623 21.01 -18.94 -40.09
C ALA A 623 21.99 -19.85 -40.86
N PRO A 624 22.67 -20.77 -40.17
CA PRO A 624 23.70 -21.65 -40.81
C PRO A 624 23.12 -22.67 -41.80
N GLN A 625 21.82 -23.04 -41.67
CA GLN A 625 21.19 -24.05 -42.52
C GLN A 625 20.20 -23.47 -43.53
N GLY A 626 19.76 -22.24 -43.38
CA GLY A 626 18.86 -21.58 -44.32
C GLY A 626 17.79 -20.72 -43.67
N ILE A 627 17.20 -19.85 -44.48
CA ILE A 627 16.08 -18.97 -44.13
C ILE A 627 14.95 -19.24 -45.12
N ALA A 628 13.76 -19.54 -44.62
CA ALA A 628 12.55 -19.68 -45.41
C ALA A 628 11.53 -18.57 -45.06
N ALA A 629 11.04 -17.87 -46.08
CA ALA A 629 9.90 -16.94 -45.95
C ALA A 629 8.74 -17.49 -46.75
N VAL A 630 7.67 -17.90 -46.07
CA VAL A 630 6.52 -18.59 -46.67
C VAL A 630 5.24 -17.93 -46.23
N THR A 631 4.33 -17.66 -47.18
CA THR A 631 2.98 -17.13 -46.91
C THR A 631 1.99 -17.75 -47.91
N PRO A 632 0.74 -18.04 -47.54
CA PRO A 632 -0.34 -18.44 -48.46
C PRO A 632 -0.83 -17.28 -49.34
N GLU A 633 -0.50 -16.04 -48.98
CA GLU A 633 -0.94 -14.82 -49.65
C GLU A 633 0.20 -14.14 -50.41
N THR A 634 0.32 -12.84 -50.36
CA THR A 634 1.29 -12.06 -51.11
C THR A 634 2.57 -11.81 -50.32
N THR A 635 3.73 -12.01 -50.96
CA THR A 635 5.03 -11.52 -50.46
C THR A 635 5.47 -10.30 -51.25
N LEU A 636 5.80 -9.20 -50.58
CA LEU A 636 6.39 -8.00 -51.16
C LEU A 636 7.83 -7.82 -50.67
N LEU A 637 8.76 -7.74 -51.60
CA LEU A 637 10.13 -7.30 -51.36
C LEU A 637 10.34 -5.95 -52.05
N HIS A 638 10.40 -4.87 -51.27
CA HIS A 638 10.57 -3.50 -51.75
C HIS A 638 11.80 -2.86 -51.13
N SER A 639 12.62 -2.20 -51.94
CA SER A 639 13.74 -1.42 -51.44
C SER A 639 13.76 -0.05 -52.12
N GLY A 640 13.96 1.02 -51.34
CA GLY A 640 14.09 2.36 -51.88
C GLY A 640 15.39 2.67 -52.64
N ASN A 641 16.40 1.79 -52.50
CA ASN A 641 17.70 2.02 -53.18
C ASN A 641 18.05 0.79 -54.04
N GLY A 642 18.46 -0.32 -53.46
CA GLY A 642 18.90 -1.51 -54.20
C GLY A 642 18.35 -2.79 -53.58
N LEU A 643 17.98 -3.76 -54.43
CA LEU A 643 17.64 -5.13 -54.07
C LEU A 643 18.67 -6.07 -54.70
N TYR A 644 19.45 -6.75 -53.85
CA TYR A 644 20.46 -7.69 -54.28
C TYR A 644 20.00 -9.12 -53.96
N LEU A 645 19.83 -9.94 -55.00
CA LEU A 645 19.58 -11.37 -54.88
C LEU A 645 20.82 -12.12 -55.33
N GLN A 646 21.50 -12.78 -54.41
CA GLN A 646 22.78 -13.44 -54.67
C GLN A 646 22.79 -14.85 -54.11
N SER A 647 23.42 -15.75 -54.85
CA SER A 647 23.69 -17.11 -54.41
C SER A 647 25.04 -17.56 -54.95
N LEU A 648 25.80 -18.34 -54.18
CA LEU A 648 26.95 -19.08 -54.67
C LEU A 648 26.57 -20.32 -55.49
N GLY A 649 25.35 -20.78 -55.35
CA GLY A 649 24.74 -21.84 -56.11
C GLY A 649 23.73 -21.29 -57.12
N GLU A 650 22.52 -21.80 -57.09
CA GLU A 650 21.46 -21.48 -58.06
C GLU A 650 20.49 -20.42 -57.53
N VAL A 651 19.92 -19.63 -58.43
CA VAL A 651 18.77 -18.78 -58.22
C VAL A 651 17.65 -19.25 -59.12
N ASN A 652 16.58 -19.81 -58.54
CA ASN A 652 15.43 -20.32 -59.24
C ASN A 652 14.21 -19.44 -59.05
N ILE A 653 13.65 -18.91 -60.15
CA ILE A 653 12.41 -18.13 -60.12
C ILE A 653 11.32 -18.91 -60.88
N THR A 654 10.34 -19.40 -60.17
CA THR A 654 9.26 -20.20 -60.75
C THR A 654 7.90 -19.59 -60.33
N THR A 655 6.99 -19.50 -61.29
CA THR A 655 5.63 -19.03 -61.05
C THR A 655 4.61 -19.90 -61.82
N ALA A 656 3.44 -20.09 -61.24
CA ALA A 656 2.37 -20.82 -61.88
C ALA A 656 1.63 -20.00 -62.97
N GLN A 657 1.78 -18.70 -62.96
CA GLN A 657 1.06 -17.80 -63.84
C GLN A 657 1.99 -16.92 -64.68
N ARG A 658 2.34 -15.78 -64.21
CA ARG A 658 3.08 -14.75 -64.95
C ARG A 658 4.32 -14.29 -64.20
N CYS A 659 5.40 -14.21 -64.89
CA CYS A 659 6.61 -13.53 -64.40
C CYS A 659 6.86 -12.30 -65.29
N SER A 660 7.01 -11.12 -64.65
CA SER A 660 7.25 -9.87 -65.38
C SER A 660 8.53 -9.21 -64.84
N LEU A 661 9.44 -8.88 -65.71
CA LEU A 661 10.65 -8.12 -65.42
C LEU A 661 10.60 -6.77 -66.17
N ASN A 662 10.49 -5.67 -65.41
CA ASN A 662 10.40 -4.33 -65.98
C ASN A 662 11.49 -3.46 -65.36
N ALA A 663 12.22 -2.73 -66.18
CA ALA A 663 13.21 -1.75 -65.74
C ALA A 663 13.05 -0.44 -66.54
N SER A 664 13.21 0.71 -65.85
CA SER A 664 13.10 2.03 -66.47
C SER A 664 14.36 2.37 -67.30
N GLN A 665 15.48 1.76 -67.04
CA GLN A 665 16.74 2.04 -67.73
C GLN A 665 17.20 0.86 -68.59
N ALA A 666 17.63 -0.24 -68.00
CA ALA A 666 18.16 -1.38 -68.71
C ALA A 666 17.86 -2.71 -68.02
N ILE A 667 17.70 -3.75 -68.77
CA ILE A 667 17.78 -5.15 -68.32
C ILE A 667 19.01 -5.72 -68.95
N SER A 668 19.93 -6.25 -68.14
CA SER A 668 21.18 -6.88 -68.60
C SER A 668 21.22 -8.34 -68.17
N LEU A 669 21.43 -9.24 -69.14
CA LEU A 669 21.50 -10.68 -68.87
C LEU A 669 22.84 -11.17 -69.37
N LEU A 670 23.63 -11.84 -68.55
CA LEU A 670 24.94 -12.40 -68.90
C LEU A 670 25.07 -13.83 -68.40
N ALA A 671 25.36 -14.77 -69.28
CA ALA A 671 25.76 -16.12 -68.91
C ALA A 671 27.23 -16.32 -69.36
N GLN A 672 28.11 -16.60 -68.39
CA GLN A 672 29.58 -16.69 -68.70
C GLN A 672 29.98 -17.99 -69.32
N GLN A 673 29.35 -19.12 -68.96
CA GLN A 673 29.88 -20.46 -69.40
C GLN A 673 28.90 -21.26 -70.22
N GLU A 674 27.69 -21.53 -69.70
CA GLU A 674 26.76 -22.51 -70.29
C GLU A 674 25.70 -21.95 -71.24
N GLY A 675 25.75 -20.64 -71.47
CA GLY A 675 24.89 -19.98 -72.42
C GLY A 675 23.50 -19.59 -71.85
N MET A 676 22.63 -19.09 -72.69
CA MET A 676 21.33 -18.56 -72.43
C MET A 676 20.29 -19.22 -73.33
N ARG A 677 19.14 -19.66 -72.81
CA ARG A 677 18.04 -20.22 -73.55
C ARG A 677 16.76 -19.46 -73.31
N LEU A 678 16.12 -19.00 -74.36
CA LEU A 678 14.79 -18.42 -74.37
C LEU A 678 13.83 -19.32 -75.08
N VAL A 679 12.86 -19.90 -74.45
CA VAL A 679 11.94 -20.89 -75.03
C VAL A 679 10.49 -20.53 -74.68
N SER A 680 9.63 -20.39 -75.69
CA SER A 680 8.21 -20.37 -75.58
C SER A 680 7.63 -21.71 -76.04
N ALA A 681 7.03 -22.51 -75.14
CA ALA A 681 6.44 -23.79 -75.45
C ALA A 681 5.11 -23.68 -76.20
N LYS A 682 4.33 -22.65 -75.92
CA LYS A 682 3.07 -22.28 -76.57
C LYS A 682 2.97 -20.76 -76.63
N GLY A 683 2.50 -20.25 -77.77
CA GLY A 683 2.39 -18.82 -77.99
C GLY A 683 3.66 -18.21 -78.58
N PRO A 684 3.63 -16.97 -79.04
CA PRO A 684 4.76 -16.32 -79.71
C PRO A 684 5.91 -16.02 -78.71
N LEU A 685 7.14 -16.00 -79.24
CA LEU A 685 8.29 -15.34 -78.64
C LEU A 685 8.51 -14.03 -79.40
N GLU A 686 8.22 -12.89 -78.81
CA GLU A 686 8.37 -11.59 -79.46
C GLU A 686 9.59 -10.88 -78.89
N VAL A 687 10.41 -10.39 -79.79
CA VAL A 687 11.65 -9.59 -79.49
C VAL A 687 11.59 -8.31 -80.30
N GLU A 688 11.34 -7.19 -79.59
CA GLU A 688 11.14 -5.89 -80.29
C GLU A 688 12.07 -4.83 -79.72
N SER A 689 12.59 -3.94 -80.54
CA SER A 689 13.29 -2.73 -80.20
C SER A 689 12.58 -1.55 -80.80
N HIS A 690 11.86 -0.75 -80.00
CA HIS A 690 10.97 0.30 -80.48
C HIS A 690 11.65 1.62 -80.85
N GLY A 691 12.85 1.87 -80.29
CA GLY A 691 13.50 3.18 -80.50
C GLY A 691 14.91 3.07 -81.11
N GLU A 692 15.51 1.90 -81.02
CA GLU A 692 16.91 1.70 -81.37
C GLU A 692 17.14 0.40 -82.14
N ILE A 693 18.34 0.01 -82.36
CA ILE A 693 18.79 -1.16 -83.15
C ILE A 693 18.52 -2.46 -82.36
N LEU A 694 17.95 -3.46 -82.98
CA LEU A 694 18.10 -4.86 -82.55
C LEU A 694 19.31 -5.50 -83.21
N SER A 695 20.36 -5.83 -82.42
CA SER A 695 21.59 -6.44 -82.90
C SER A 695 21.67 -7.89 -82.44
N LEU A 696 21.84 -8.79 -83.36
CA LEU A 696 22.18 -10.21 -83.11
C LEU A 696 23.60 -10.50 -83.66
N THR A 697 24.50 -10.81 -82.74
CA THR A 697 25.91 -11.05 -83.08
C THR A 697 26.41 -12.39 -82.53
N ALA A 698 27.04 -13.23 -83.32
CA ALA A 698 27.69 -14.44 -82.84
C ALA A 698 29.08 -14.55 -83.37
N LEU A 699 29.98 -15.08 -82.57
CA LEU A 699 31.38 -15.41 -83.07
C LEU A 699 31.35 -16.53 -84.11
N LYS A 700 30.42 -17.45 -83.95
CA LYS A 700 30.24 -18.57 -84.87
C LYS A 700 28.95 -18.38 -85.68
N ASP A 701 28.25 -19.43 -85.97
CA ASP A 701 27.06 -19.43 -86.82
C ASP A 701 25.86 -18.82 -86.14
N ILE A 702 25.05 -18.12 -86.98
CA ILE A 702 23.67 -17.73 -86.58
C ILE A 702 22.74 -18.59 -87.44
N THR A 703 21.92 -19.42 -86.80
CA THR A 703 20.92 -20.23 -87.48
C THR A 703 19.56 -19.73 -87.25
N VAL A 704 18.79 -19.40 -88.31
CA VAL A 704 17.43 -18.94 -88.24
C VAL A 704 16.57 -19.91 -89.09
N GLN A 705 15.62 -20.65 -88.42
CA GLN A 705 14.86 -21.67 -89.11
C GLN A 705 13.41 -21.63 -88.76
N SER A 706 12.47 -21.81 -89.69
CA SER A 706 11.08 -22.09 -89.49
C SER A 706 10.77 -23.50 -89.96
N THR A 707 10.33 -24.39 -89.07
CA THR A 707 10.11 -25.79 -89.38
C THR A 707 8.83 -26.11 -90.14
N GLN A 708 7.80 -25.29 -89.95
CA GLN A 708 6.43 -25.48 -90.49
C GLN A 708 5.81 -24.28 -91.19
N GLY A 709 6.45 -23.12 -91.06
CA GLY A 709 5.98 -21.89 -91.63
C GLY A 709 6.99 -21.16 -92.50
N HIS A 710 6.78 -19.85 -92.71
CA HIS A 710 7.66 -19.04 -93.55
C HIS A 710 8.67 -18.27 -92.68
N LEU A 711 9.82 -18.01 -93.17
CA LEU A 711 10.74 -17.00 -92.68
C LEU A 711 10.48 -15.73 -93.50
N GLN A 712 9.98 -14.71 -92.89
CA GLN A 712 9.72 -13.43 -93.54
C GLN A 712 10.73 -12.40 -93.07
N LEU A 713 11.43 -11.80 -93.93
CA LEU A 713 12.38 -10.70 -93.68
C LEU A 713 11.89 -9.48 -94.44
N THR A 714 11.49 -8.44 -93.74
CA THR A 714 10.96 -7.22 -94.38
C THR A 714 11.63 -6.01 -93.73
N ALA A 715 12.00 -5.00 -94.46
CA ALA A 715 12.57 -3.78 -93.98
C ALA A 715 12.13 -2.58 -94.85
N LYS A 716 11.84 -1.45 -94.25
CA LYS A 716 11.38 -0.21 -94.90
C LYS A 716 12.52 0.27 -95.87
N ASN A 717 13.74 0.28 -95.42
CA ASN A 717 14.87 0.91 -96.08
C ASN A 717 15.80 -0.09 -96.83
N GLY A 718 15.39 -1.34 -96.92
CA GLY A 718 16.10 -2.36 -97.67
C GLY A 718 16.64 -3.47 -96.82
N ILE A 719 16.99 -4.63 -97.53
CA ILE A 719 17.58 -5.77 -96.86
C ILE A 719 18.90 -6.07 -97.59
N THR A 720 20.00 -6.27 -96.85
CA THR A 720 21.24 -6.65 -97.37
C THR A 720 21.74 -7.96 -96.77
N LEU A 721 21.96 -8.98 -97.60
CA LEU A 721 22.60 -10.23 -97.21
C LEU A 721 23.97 -10.25 -97.87
N GLY A 722 25.06 -10.20 -97.11
CA GLY A 722 26.39 -10.04 -97.60
C GLY A 722 27.41 -10.99 -97.03
N CYS A 723 28.38 -11.48 -97.77
CA CYS A 723 29.49 -12.29 -97.32
C CYS A 723 30.67 -12.13 -98.26
N GLY A 724 31.87 -11.80 -97.71
CA GLY A 724 33.09 -11.71 -98.44
C GLY A 724 33.07 -10.71 -99.66
N GLY A 725 32.26 -9.65 -99.50
CA GLY A 725 32.13 -8.64 -100.57
C GLY A 725 30.98 -8.97 -101.56
N ALA A 726 30.42 -10.12 -101.55
CA ALA A 726 29.22 -10.46 -102.26
C ALA A 726 28.01 -10.17 -101.51
N TYR A 727 26.92 -9.70 -102.12
CA TYR A 727 25.65 -9.39 -101.44
C TYR A 727 24.41 -9.57 -102.38
N ILE A 728 23.31 -9.85 -101.69
CA ILE A 728 21.95 -9.68 -102.22
C ILE A 728 21.37 -8.53 -101.53
N ARG A 729 20.93 -7.49 -102.22
CA ARG A 729 20.31 -6.30 -101.66
C ARG A 729 18.95 -6.06 -102.29
N LEU A 730 17.96 -5.89 -101.41
CA LEU A 730 16.63 -5.41 -101.82
C LEU A 730 16.61 -3.93 -101.48
N THR A 731 16.27 -3.08 -102.45
CA THR A 731 16.23 -1.64 -102.29
C THR A 731 14.77 -1.16 -102.05
N PRO A 732 14.59 -0.02 -101.44
CA PRO A 732 13.24 0.55 -101.23
C PRO A 732 12.47 0.88 -102.53
N GLN A 733 13.23 0.97 -103.65
CA GLN A 733 12.63 1.24 -104.96
C GLN A 733 12.24 -0.07 -105.69
N GLY A 734 12.33 -1.21 -105.04
CA GLY A 734 11.90 -2.52 -105.55
C GLY A 734 12.95 -3.21 -106.42
N GLU A 735 14.17 -2.75 -106.40
CA GLU A 735 15.27 -3.42 -107.14
C GLU A 735 15.83 -4.59 -106.33
N VAL A 736 16.09 -5.69 -106.96
CA VAL A 736 16.91 -6.78 -106.46
C VAL A 736 18.27 -6.76 -107.05
N GLN A 737 19.32 -6.40 -106.31
CA GLN A 737 20.71 -6.35 -106.71
C GLN A 737 21.46 -7.60 -106.23
N ILE A 738 22.00 -8.37 -107.11
CA ILE A 738 22.83 -9.53 -106.82
C ILE A 738 24.22 -9.21 -107.35
N HIS A 739 25.21 -8.96 -106.48
CA HIS A 739 26.58 -8.53 -106.82
C HIS A 739 27.59 -9.37 -106.03
N GLY A 740 28.75 -9.61 -106.73
CA GLY A 740 29.87 -10.29 -106.14
C GLY A 740 31.16 -9.95 -106.86
N PRO A 741 32.32 -9.97 -106.19
CA PRO A 741 33.67 -9.77 -106.85
C PRO A 741 34.09 -10.90 -107.66
N GLY A 742 33.44 -12.05 -107.64
CA GLY A 742 33.68 -13.23 -108.42
C GLY A 742 32.49 -13.66 -109.27
N VAL A 743 32.44 -14.91 -109.63
CA VAL A 743 31.39 -15.48 -110.49
C VAL A 743 30.02 -15.59 -109.71
N ILE A 744 28.97 -15.03 -110.32
CA ILE A 744 27.62 -15.26 -109.93
C ILE A 744 27.09 -16.51 -110.69
N SER A 745 26.85 -17.59 -110.00
CA SER A 745 26.36 -18.81 -110.67
C SER A 745 24.86 -19.02 -110.33
N LEU A 746 24.02 -18.96 -111.31
CA LEU A 746 22.60 -19.20 -111.21
C LEU A 746 22.27 -20.57 -111.88
N LYS A 747 21.80 -21.56 -111.16
CA LYS A 747 21.45 -22.88 -111.67
C LYS A 747 19.95 -23.13 -111.40
N GLY A 748 19.31 -23.56 -112.52
CA GLY A 748 17.89 -23.88 -112.50
C GLY A 748 17.20 -23.38 -113.79
N GLN A 749 15.90 -23.58 -113.85
CA GLN A 749 15.08 -22.96 -114.84
C GLN A 749 14.79 -21.49 -114.49
N HIS A 750 15.05 -20.57 -115.37
CA HIS A 750 14.80 -19.16 -115.21
C HIS A 750 13.50 -18.79 -115.98
N ASP A 751 12.63 -18.19 -115.27
CA ASP A 751 11.38 -17.58 -115.72
C ASP A 751 11.41 -16.08 -115.42
N LEU A 752 11.47 -15.26 -116.46
CA LEU A 752 11.48 -13.81 -116.35
C LEU A 752 10.05 -13.23 -116.76
N GLN A 753 9.36 -12.91 -115.84
CA GLN A 753 7.96 -12.28 -116.09
C GLN A 753 8.04 -10.73 -115.93
N GLY A 754 7.03 -10.07 -116.35
CA GLY A 754 6.95 -8.61 -116.21
C GLY A 754 6.86 -8.19 -114.73
N PRO A 755 7.02 -6.95 -114.43
CA PRO A 755 7.06 -6.44 -113.01
C PRO A 755 5.74 -6.68 -112.25
N VAL A 756 5.87 -7.36 -111.09
CA VAL A 756 4.78 -7.56 -110.14
C VAL A 756 5.27 -7.05 -108.75
N SER A 757 4.33 -6.45 -108.01
CA SER A 757 4.64 -5.91 -106.69
C SER A 757 3.65 -6.47 -105.68
N GLU A 758 4.19 -6.90 -104.54
CA GLU A 758 3.38 -7.33 -103.40
C GLU A 758 3.74 -6.45 -102.20
N ALA A 759 2.67 -6.02 -101.46
CA ALA A 759 2.87 -5.19 -100.29
C ALA A 759 3.14 -6.05 -99.06
N PHE A 760 4.26 -5.79 -98.39
CA PHE A 760 4.63 -6.41 -97.13
C PHE A 760 4.34 -5.38 -96.00
N PRO A 761 3.19 -5.45 -95.23
CA PRO A 761 2.92 -4.54 -94.14
C PRO A 761 3.90 -4.73 -93.01
N LEU A 762 4.51 -3.68 -92.55
CA LEU A 762 5.32 -3.66 -91.36
C LEU A 762 4.42 -3.49 -90.17
N PRO A 763 4.70 -4.14 -89.05
CA PRO A 763 3.98 -3.88 -87.80
C PRO A 763 4.18 -2.46 -87.36
N GLU A 764 3.05 -1.83 -86.87
CA GLU A 764 3.17 -0.53 -86.22
C GLU A 764 3.62 -0.74 -84.77
N LEU A 765 4.78 -0.15 -84.49
CA LEU A 765 5.28 -0.11 -83.08
C LEU A 765 4.56 0.94 -82.25
N PRO A 766 4.30 0.69 -80.97
CA PRO A 766 3.64 1.68 -80.12
C PRO A 766 4.39 3.01 -80.13
N ALA A 767 3.67 4.13 -80.19
CA ALA A 767 4.26 5.44 -80.08
C ALA A 767 5.06 5.63 -78.74
N SER A 768 6.11 6.41 -78.75
CA SER A 768 7.03 6.60 -77.64
C SER A 768 6.33 6.84 -76.28
N VAL A 769 6.78 6.15 -75.26
CA VAL A 769 6.30 6.35 -73.88
C VAL A 769 6.50 7.80 -73.47
N CYS A 770 5.48 8.46 -72.95
CA CYS A 770 5.55 9.84 -72.51
C CYS A 770 6.66 10.07 -71.49
N LYS A 771 7.72 10.79 -71.90
CA LYS A 771 8.89 11.11 -71.05
C LYS A 771 8.53 11.87 -69.77
N GLU A 772 7.46 12.67 -69.77
CA GLU A 772 6.96 13.37 -68.60
C GLU A 772 6.28 12.43 -67.56
N CYS A 773 5.54 11.43 -68.08
CA CYS A 773 4.91 10.41 -67.22
C CYS A 773 5.97 9.52 -66.55
N LEU A 774 7.03 9.20 -67.23
CA LEU A 774 8.19 8.49 -66.68
C LEU A 774 8.93 9.32 -65.61
N LYS A 775 9.16 10.62 -65.85
CA LYS A 775 9.72 11.55 -64.86
C LYS A 775 8.86 11.71 -63.62
N LYS A 776 7.52 11.84 -63.76
CA LYS A 776 6.58 11.86 -62.66
C LYS A 776 6.56 10.57 -61.86
N ALA A 777 6.51 9.43 -62.54
CA ALA A 777 6.57 8.13 -61.85
C ALA A 777 7.88 7.92 -61.10
N GLN A 778 9.01 8.39 -61.64
CA GLN A 778 10.31 8.35 -61.01
C GLN A 778 10.39 9.31 -59.78
N ALA A 779 9.83 10.50 -59.88
CA ALA A 779 9.75 11.46 -58.78
C ALA A 779 8.85 10.99 -57.63
N LEU A 780 7.81 10.19 -57.94
CA LEU A 780 6.88 9.63 -56.95
C LEU A 780 7.25 8.25 -56.46
N ALA A 781 8.41 7.71 -56.90
CA ALA A 781 8.85 6.34 -56.65
C ALA A 781 7.76 5.27 -56.98
N GLN A 782 6.94 5.54 -58.03
CA GLN A 782 5.93 4.63 -58.52
C GLN A 782 6.52 3.70 -59.58
N GLY A 783 6.43 2.40 -59.38
CA GLY A 783 6.94 1.40 -60.32
C GLY A 783 6.14 1.26 -61.63
N PHE A 784 5.06 2.01 -61.85
CA PHE A 784 4.17 1.91 -62.99
C PHE A 784 3.71 3.30 -63.46
N VAL A 785 3.68 3.52 -64.75
CA VAL A 785 3.04 4.65 -65.40
C VAL A 785 1.62 4.21 -65.81
N PRO A 786 0.54 4.85 -65.38
CA PRO A 786 -0.79 4.52 -65.90
C PRO A 786 -0.81 4.77 -67.43
N ARG A 787 -1.34 3.84 -68.18
CA ARG A 787 -1.66 4.01 -69.60
C ARG A 787 -2.88 4.94 -69.64
N GLU A 788 -2.66 6.20 -70.05
CA GLU A 788 -3.83 7.08 -70.36
C GLU A 788 -4.59 6.41 -71.53
N ALA A 789 -5.91 6.28 -71.38
CA ALA A 789 -6.81 5.65 -72.30
C ALA A 789 -6.94 6.47 -73.62
#